data_412d5cf76c468d26e87436e7dcfff7ba
#
_entry.id   412d5cf76c468d26e87436e7dcfff7ba
#
_cell.length_a   1.000
_cell.length_b   1.000
_cell.length_c   1.000
_cell.angle_alpha   90.00
_cell.angle_beta   90.00
_cell.angle_gamma   90.00
#
_symmetry.space_group_name_H-M   'P 1'
#
loop_
_entity.id
_entity.type
_entity.pdbx_description
1 polymer ?
#
loop_
_entity_poly.entity_id
_entity_poly.type
_entity_poly.pdbx_seq_one_letter_code
_entity_poly.pdbx_strand_id
1 'polypeptide(L)'
;MKTKLILSGFILAACSFLLGGCVEEMPGAQGTPKTLNEIHGTMSEAVRTKAYLTEGNDVRWEYRDKIGVFSDLTTEFVPFSCYACDENGGDFHAGASITGNTFYAVYPYEETIQVVGDKKISFELNSSQRYEEHSFDSSGCPMVATSTDKEFAFRQTCGLIRIKVKGTMTVSEIILTSNDGTPIAGAGFIDFKEEVPLFRLDENSETLADSISLWSIKQLSEDEETSFYFVLPVMTLEKGFNIRIIDWAQSWLTVTMSTDKPVEIRRAGITTFTTVDTEHLLQQEEDENRATLMALYDAMGGPGWTRQGNWGTDAPLSEWEGVRTDAGGRVYSLNLANNNLTGSIPKEIGDLAQLEFLYLSGNQLTGTLPAEISRLDKLRRIEVGRNRFSGALPAELTSTAWWQKYGWNFVDSSFQFDFDTYNLYIPDFTYQGINSTSFVRGNKYTIYHEWSADVFYANGSPAQVILAAYQRYKNLGLNVLGLCTDADEFREEAYDYMTKYEMEWPVILDADPFLVWNCFGSRRLNVVYLFDENGKLLYYNGLNGDENLMPLLQELLGEGEWYESTDLSADGRYHVLQEATVPNANGIRVVLMGDGFSDRQIQSGLYSELMKQTMEAFFQQEPFSSHRQYFDVGYVDVVSKHEMVMEGNETALECYLGSGTTIGGNDETCREYAKSSGLTTDSELNETLIVVLANTVEHHGTCYMYGDYQYTGDYGRGHAVAYFTLEEPGLINVGTAIHEAAGHGFGKLSDEYVSYSMTIPDYRKDDNLRLNENFGWYKNVDYTDDKAAVAWSRFIADERYAGENIGLYQGGDRYAFGIWRPTQNSIMNDNTGEFNAPSREAIYYRIHKLAYGENWVYDPEEFIGWDLSRQRTTTRAVASPTKEAELTAPPVVMTGRWQNGQFVRE
;
A
#
# COMPACT_ATOMS: atom_id res chain seq x y z
N MET A 1 -61.56 -27.71 5.24
CA MET A 1 -62.54 -28.73 5.68
C MET A 1 -62.41 -28.90 7.20
N LYS A 2 -63.50 -28.56 7.91
CA LYS A 2 -63.88 -28.93 9.27
C LYS A 2 -62.94 -28.47 10.40
N THR A 3 -63.26 -27.40 11.11
CA THR A 3 -64.29 -27.06 12.07
C THR A 3 -64.40 -28.00 13.25
N LYS A 4 -64.20 -27.46 14.49
CA LYS A 4 -65.13 -27.45 15.66
C LYS A 4 -64.28 -27.11 16.88
N LEU A 5 -64.43 -26.01 17.59
CA LEU A 5 -65.55 -25.52 18.48
C LEU A 5 -65.83 -26.40 19.68
N ILE A 6 -66.09 -25.64 20.79
CA ILE A 6 -66.88 -25.91 22.00
C ILE A 6 -66.04 -26.17 23.27
N LEU A 7 -66.33 -25.65 24.44
CA LEU A 7 -67.33 -24.71 25.04
C LEU A 7 -66.94 -24.51 26.53
N SER A 8 -67.00 -23.33 26.98
CA SER A 8 -67.62 -22.78 28.21
C SER A 8 -67.62 -23.52 29.53
N GLY A 9 -67.44 -22.80 30.57
CA GLY A 9 -67.85 -23.09 31.92
C GLY A 9 -67.88 -21.83 32.78
N PHE A 10 -69.01 -21.20 32.82
CA PHE A 10 -69.48 -20.22 33.79
C PHE A 10 -69.65 -20.83 35.15
N ILE A 11 -69.23 -20.20 36.25
CA ILE A 11 -70.00 -20.22 37.52
C ILE A 11 -70.03 -18.82 38.15
N LEU A 12 -71.20 -18.33 38.33
CA LEU A 12 -71.69 -17.15 39.04
C LEU A 12 -71.90 -17.48 40.48
N ALA A 13 -71.61 -16.56 41.39
CA ALA A 13 -72.35 -16.39 42.67
C ALA A 13 -71.90 -15.04 43.22
N ALA A 14 -72.69 -14.03 43.13
CA ALA A 14 -73.88 -13.58 43.77
C ALA A 14 -73.63 -12.80 45.06
N CYS A 15 -73.83 -11.53 44.99
CA CYS A 15 -74.46 -10.53 45.85
C CYS A 15 -74.47 -10.64 47.34
N SER A 16 -74.05 -9.56 47.98
CA SER A 16 -74.80 -8.94 49.10
C SER A 16 -74.61 -7.43 49.08
N PHE A 17 -75.73 -6.73 48.77
CA PHE A 17 -75.91 -5.28 48.99
C PHE A 17 -75.99 -4.99 50.49
N LEU A 18 -75.35 -3.94 50.95
CA LEU A 18 -75.87 -3.10 51.98
C LEU A 18 -75.54 -1.63 51.68
N LEU A 19 -76.56 -0.84 51.61
CA LEU A 19 -76.64 0.60 51.53
C LEU A 19 -76.05 1.28 52.75
N GLY A 20 -75.28 2.33 52.51
CA GLY A 20 -74.84 3.20 53.61
C GLY A 20 -74.25 4.52 53.05
N GLY A 21 -75.09 5.51 52.95
CA GLY A 21 -74.93 6.92 53.18
C GLY A 21 -73.83 7.67 52.37
N CYS A 22 -74.28 8.54 51.46
CA CYS A 22 -73.49 9.68 51.04
C CYS A 22 -73.00 10.53 52.23
N VAL A 23 -71.71 10.65 52.37
CA VAL A 23 -71.08 11.78 53.04
C VAL A 23 -70.22 12.45 51.99
N GLU A 24 -70.56 13.68 51.64
CA GLU A 24 -69.68 14.58 50.95
C GLU A 24 -68.41 14.73 51.77
N GLU A 25 -67.30 14.14 51.35
CA GLU A 25 -65.97 14.51 51.83
C GLU A 25 -65.58 15.86 51.26
N MET A 26 -65.56 16.86 52.13
CA MET A 26 -64.83 18.09 51.90
C MET A 26 -63.39 17.77 51.44
N PRO A 27 -62.75 18.57 50.65
CA PRO A 27 -61.39 18.36 50.24
C PRO A 27 -60.54 18.36 51.49
N GLY A 28 -59.91 17.21 51.76
CA GLY A 28 -59.03 16.98 52.85
C GLY A 28 -57.93 18.04 52.96
N ALA A 29 -57.76 18.56 54.18
CA ALA A 29 -56.65 19.46 54.48
C ALA A 29 -55.33 18.86 53.94
N GLN A 30 -54.68 19.56 53.07
CA GLN A 30 -53.27 19.26 52.74
C GLN A 30 -52.48 19.19 54.02
N GLY A 31 -51.90 18.00 54.34
CA GLY A 31 -51.05 17.83 55.49
C GLY A 31 -49.87 18.80 55.35
N THR A 32 -49.38 19.35 56.44
CA THR A 32 -48.17 20.17 56.43
C THR A 32 -47.02 19.38 55.80
N PRO A 33 -46.30 19.93 54.74
CA PRO A 33 -45.20 19.25 54.10
C PRO A 33 -44.20 18.75 55.15
N LYS A 34 -43.71 17.52 55.01
CA LYS A 34 -42.67 16.93 55.84
C LYS A 34 -41.31 17.35 55.37
N THR A 35 -40.37 17.44 56.32
CA THR A 35 -38.94 17.75 55.98
C THR A 35 -38.12 16.56 56.43
N LEU A 36 -37.29 16.02 55.49
CA LEU A 36 -36.44 14.87 55.71
C LEU A 36 -34.96 15.28 55.57
N ASN A 37 -34.11 14.84 56.45
CA ASN A 37 -32.65 14.86 56.36
C ASN A 37 -32.03 13.49 56.71
N GLU A 38 -32.87 12.56 57.16
CA GLU A 38 -32.57 11.15 57.43
C GLU A 38 -33.67 10.30 56.84
N ILE A 39 -33.28 9.18 56.23
CA ILE A 39 -34.20 8.20 55.69
C ILE A 39 -33.69 6.79 55.98
N HIS A 40 -34.62 5.84 56.07
CA HIS A 40 -34.33 4.42 56.12
C HIS A 40 -34.75 3.76 54.81
N GLY A 41 -33.80 3.08 54.11
CA GLY A 41 -34.03 2.39 52.85
C GLY A 41 -34.06 0.89 53.04
N THR A 42 -35.16 0.24 52.64
CA THR A 42 -35.27 -1.22 52.60
C THR A 42 -35.45 -1.71 51.17
N MET A 43 -35.14 -2.97 50.91
CA MET A 43 -35.43 -3.63 49.65
C MET A 43 -36.78 -4.32 49.73
N SER A 44 -37.77 -3.87 48.92
CA SER A 44 -39.18 -4.26 49.09
C SER A 44 -39.57 -5.56 48.41
N GLU A 45 -38.70 -6.21 47.68
CA GLU A 45 -38.99 -7.41 46.94
C GLU A 45 -38.02 -8.54 47.25
N ALA A 46 -38.52 -9.75 47.49
CA ALA A 46 -37.77 -10.98 47.73
C ALA A 46 -37.10 -11.54 46.44
N VAL A 47 -36.67 -10.68 45.54
CA VAL A 47 -35.77 -11.03 44.41
C VAL A 47 -34.60 -10.09 44.57
N ARG A 48 -33.77 -10.29 45.37
CA ARG A 48 -32.49 -11.01 45.45
C ARG A 48 -31.52 -10.44 44.46
N THR A 49 -31.29 -9.11 44.50
CA THR A 49 -30.30 -8.35 43.78
C THR A 49 -29.84 -7.20 44.68
N LYS A 50 -28.77 -6.83 44.73
CA LYS A 50 -27.87 -6.18 45.57
C LYS A 50 -27.40 -4.79 45.20
N ALA A 51 -26.90 -4.01 46.11
CA ALA A 51 -25.56 -3.42 46.07
C ALA A 51 -24.42 -4.48 46.01
N TYR A 52 -24.46 -5.67 46.62
CA TYR A 52 -23.75 -6.92 46.26
C TYR A 52 -24.64 -8.15 46.49
N LEU A 53 -24.54 -9.22 45.70
CA LEU A 53 -25.27 -10.47 45.93
C LEU A 53 -24.59 -11.26 47.04
N THR A 54 -25.38 -11.63 48.06
CA THR A 54 -24.94 -12.66 49.02
C THR A 54 -25.04 -14.06 48.41
N GLU A 55 -24.47 -15.08 49.05
CA GLU A 55 -24.62 -16.49 48.61
C GLU A 55 -26.12 -16.91 48.48
N GLY A 56 -27.04 -16.22 49.13
CA GLY A 56 -28.49 -16.39 49.02
C GLY A 56 -29.17 -15.56 47.93
N ASN A 57 -28.41 -14.78 47.12
CA ASN A 57 -28.90 -13.80 46.13
C ASN A 57 -29.69 -12.62 46.76
N ASP A 58 -29.44 -12.20 47.96
CA ASP A 58 -30.07 -11.05 48.61
C ASP A 58 -29.25 -9.77 48.36
N VAL A 59 -29.94 -8.63 48.20
CA VAL A 59 -29.33 -7.30 47.99
C VAL A 59 -29.13 -6.63 49.35
N ARG A 60 -27.94 -5.98 49.51
CA ARG A 60 -27.65 -5.21 50.75
C ARG A 60 -27.04 -3.86 50.41
N TRP A 61 -27.29 -2.85 51.23
CA TRP A 61 -26.65 -1.55 51.17
C TRP A 61 -25.20 -1.63 51.61
N GLU A 62 -24.38 -0.77 51.03
CA GLU A 62 -22.98 -0.58 51.43
C GLU A 62 -22.78 0.80 52.09
N TYR A 63 -21.78 0.89 52.99
CA TYR A 63 -21.38 2.15 53.59
C TYR A 63 -20.96 3.15 52.47
N ARG A 64 -21.57 4.36 52.50
CA ARG A 64 -21.41 5.44 51.48
C ARG A 64 -22.21 5.25 50.21
N ASP A 65 -23.03 4.26 50.05
CA ASP A 65 -23.99 4.23 48.94
C ASP A 65 -24.75 5.56 48.90
N LYS A 66 -24.98 6.08 47.68
CA LYS A 66 -25.66 7.34 47.47
C LYS A 66 -27.00 7.14 46.81
N ILE A 67 -28.02 7.76 47.37
CA ILE A 67 -29.33 7.86 46.72
C ILE A 67 -29.66 9.33 46.51
N GLY A 68 -30.34 9.62 45.37
CA GLY A 68 -30.90 10.95 45.13
C GLY A 68 -32.36 11.01 45.47
N VAL A 69 -32.79 12.00 46.25
CA VAL A 69 -34.20 12.18 46.64
C VAL A 69 -34.71 13.51 46.13
N PHE A 70 -35.84 13.51 45.41
CA PHE A 70 -36.61 14.71 45.09
C PHE A 70 -38.05 14.61 45.63
N SER A 71 -38.86 15.66 45.59
CA SER A 71 -40.20 15.64 46.14
C SER A 71 -41.24 16.17 45.14
N ASP A 72 -42.51 16.06 45.56
CA ASP A 72 -43.62 16.67 44.82
C ASP A 72 -43.57 18.22 44.81
N LEU A 73 -42.70 18.86 45.62
CA LEU A 73 -42.50 20.30 45.74
C LEU A 73 -41.20 20.80 45.11
N THR A 74 -40.25 19.94 44.77
CA THR A 74 -38.97 20.30 44.15
C THR A 74 -38.53 19.27 43.12
N THR A 75 -37.95 19.74 42.03
CA THR A 75 -37.32 18.90 40.98
C THR A 75 -35.82 18.77 41.18
N GLU A 76 -35.23 19.38 42.22
CA GLU A 76 -33.83 19.24 42.55
C GLU A 76 -33.61 18.03 43.42
N PHE A 77 -32.60 17.24 43.11
CA PHE A 77 -32.18 16.10 43.91
C PHE A 77 -31.38 16.57 45.12
N VAL A 78 -31.68 16.00 46.29
CA VAL A 78 -30.85 16.07 47.47
C VAL A 78 -30.16 14.70 47.64
N PRO A 79 -28.81 14.64 47.62
CA PRO A 79 -28.07 13.39 47.82
C PRO A 79 -28.06 12.98 49.28
N PHE A 80 -28.39 11.73 49.54
CA PHE A 80 -28.30 11.05 50.83
C PHE A 80 -27.25 9.97 50.74
N SER A 81 -26.40 9.83 51.76
CA SER A 81 -25.33 8.82 51.82
C SER A 81 -25.59 7.85 52.97
N CYS A 82 -25.40 6.57 52.70
CA CYS A 82 -25.54 5.50 53.71
C CYS A 82 -24.44 5.62 54.77
N TYR A 83 -24.82 5.74 56.02
CA TYR A 83 -23.89 5.80 57.14
C TYR A 83 -23.98 4.60 58.08
N ALA A 84 -25.06 3.82 57.99
CA ALA A 84 -25.24 2.56 58.69
C ALA A 84 -26.05 1.61 57.82
N CYS A 85 -25.62 0.37 57.66
CA CYS A 85 -26.33 -0.65 56.90
C CYS A 85 -26.19 -2.03 57.55
N ASP A 86 -27.29 -2.80 57.51
CA ASP A 86 -27.36 -4.16 58.05
C ASP A 86 -28.23 -5.04 57.13
N GLU A 87 -28.57 -6.24 57.57
CA GLU A 87 -29.39 -7.17 56.82
C GLU A 87 -30.85 -6.72 56.63
N ASN A 88 -31.31 -5.69 57.37
CA ASN A 88 -32.68 -5.19 57.33
C ASN A 88 -32.80 -3.92 56.46
N GLY A 89 -31.72 -3.20 56.21
CA GLY A 89 -31.76 -1.98 55.42
C GLY A 89 -30.53 -1.08 55.56
N GLY A 90 -30.65 0.16 55.11
CA GLY A 90 -29.62 1.20 55.22
C GLY A 90 -30.20 2.52 55.74
N ASP A 91 -29.49 3.13 56.69
CA ASP A 91 -29.77 4.48 57.17
C ASP A 91 -28.94 5.50 56.40
N PHE A 92 -29.61 6.49 55.83
CA PHE A 92 -29.00 7.50 54.97
C PHE A 92 -29.19 8.90 55.56
N HIS A 93 -28.15 9.72 55.45
CA HIS A 93 -28.17 11.11 55.91
C HIS A 93 -27.78 12.05 54.79
N ALA A 94 -28.43 13.21 54.71
CA ALA A 94 -28.14 14.27 53.76
C ALA A 94 -27.56 15.52 54.46
N GLY A 95 -26.68 16.23 53.77
CA GLY A 95 -26.15 17.52 54.22
C GLY A 95 -27.18 18.67 54.13
N ALA A 96 -28.27 18.48 53.40
CA ALA A 96 -29.37 19.42 53.24
C ALA A 96 -30.71 18.69 53.49
N SER A 97 -31.74 19.44 53.96
CA SER A 97 -33.07 18.88 54.16
C SER A 97 -33.92 19.03 52.88
N ILE A 98 -34.80 18.05 52.65
CA ILE A 98 -35.79 18.10 51.55
C ILE A 98 -37.20 18.16 52.16
N THR A 99 -38.07 18.98 51.54
CA THR A 99 -39.46 19.18 52.00
C THR A 99 -40.45 18.73 50.92
N GLY A 100 -41.48 17.98 51.33
CA GLY A 100 -42.52 17.49 50.42
C GLY A 100 -43.64 16.75 51.13
N ASN A 101 -44.66 16.37 50.38
CA ASN A 101 -45.73 15.45 50.85
C ASN A 101 -45.45 14.03 50.36
N THR A 102 -44.83 13.93 49.18
CA THR A 102 -44.39 12.68 48.57
C THR A 102 -42.94 12.84 48.11
N PHE A 103 -42.13 11.87 48.40
CA PHE A 103 -40.69 11.84 48.09
C PHE A 103 -40.42 10.68 47.15
N TYR A 104 -39.54 10.93 46.15
CA TYR A 104 -39.12 9.99 45.13
C TYR A 104 -37.61 9.79 45.23
N ALA A 105 -37.17 8.57 45.31
CA ALA A 105 -35.73 8.22 45.46
C ALA A 105 -35.26 7.35 44.31
N VAL A 106 -33.98 7.54 43.91
CA VAL A 106 -33.26 6.73 42.93
C VAL A 106 -31.90 6.31 43.48
N TYR A 107 -31.53 5.09 43.20
CA TYR A 107 -30.20 4.50 43.42
C TYR A 107 -29.72 3.78 42.14
N PRO A 108 -28.45 3.85 41.79
CA PRO A 108 -27.43 4.75 42.29
C PRO A 108 -27.73 6.22 41.93
N TYR A 109 -27.23 7.16 42.73
CA TYR A 109 -27.37 8.57 42.38
C TYR A 109 -26.05 9.16 41.88
N GLU A 110 -26.13 9.75 40.68
CA GLU A 110 -25.10 10.56 40.05
C GLU A 110 -25.64 11.94 39.71
N GLU A 111 -24.79 12.96 39.67
CA GLU A 111 -25.19 14.35 39.39
C GLU A 111 -25.74 14.55 37.96
N THR A 112 -25.53 13.57 37.08
CA THR A 112 -26.04 13.52 35.69
C THR A 112 -27.54 13.19 35.65
N ILE A 113 -28.10 12.57 36.70
CA ILE A 113 -29.50 12.22 36.78
C ILE A 113 -30.33 13.48 37.06
N GLN A 114 -31.32 13.72 36.22
CA GLN A 114 -32.17 14.91 36.27
C GLN A 114 -33.66 14.56 36.29
N VAL A 115 -34.47 15.40 36.90
CA VAL A 115 -35.91 15.34 36.76
C VAL A 115 -36.28 15.99 35.42
N VAL A 116 -36.75 15.17 34.45
CA VAL A 116 -37.03 15.61 33.05
C VAL A 116 -38.52 15.84 32.75
N GLY A 117 -39.37 15.71 33.78
CA GLY A 117 -40.80 15.94 33.65
C GLY A 117 -41.53 15.78 34.99
N ASP A 118 -42.87 15.80 34.98
CA ASP A 118 -43.62 15.53 36.19
C ASP A 118 -43.43 14.08 36.65
N LYS A 119 -42.61 13.90 37.69
CA LYS A 119 -42.24 12.59 38.28
C LYS A 119 -41.50 11.62 37.35
N LYS A 120 -40.75 12.16 36.40
CA LYS A 120 -39.93 11.40 35.47
C LYS A 120 -38.50 11.81 35.58
N ILE A 121 -37.57 10.83 35.65
CA ILE A 121 -36.12 11.09 35.74
C ILE A 121 -35.41 10.54 34.55
N SER A 122 -34.31 11.20 34.13
CA SER A 122 -33.34 10.65 33.18
C SER A 122 -32.43 9.64 33.86
N PHE A 123 -32.02 8.63 33.16
CA PHE A 123 -31.02 7.67 33.58
C PHE A 123 -30.30 7.12 32.39
N GLU A 124 -29.01 6.82 32.49
CA GLU A 124 -28.24 6.17 31.44
C GLU A 124 -27.83 4.77 31.90
N LEU A 125 -28.29 3.76 31.14
CA LEU A 125 -27.82 2.40 31.33
C LEU A 125 -26.55 2.22 30.48
N ASN A 126 -25.42 2.16 31.19
CA ASN A 126 -24.11 2.10 30.53
C ASN A 126 -23.94 0.83 29.67
N SER A 127 -23.48 1.03 28.42
CA SER A 127 -23.03 -0.06 27.54
C SER A 127 -21.68 -0.66 27.97
N SER A 128 -20.97 0.00 28.89
CA SER A 128 -19.74 -0.48 29.52
C SER A 128 -20.00 -0.75 31.02
N GLN A 129 -20.04 -2.03 31.40
CA GLN A 129 -20.28 -2.49 32.79
C GLN A 129 -19.01 -3.17 33.31
N ARG A 130 -18.91 -3.32 34.62
CA ARG A 130 -17.77 -3.94 35.32
C ARG A 130 -18.14 -5.25 35.96
N TYR A 131 -17.24 -6.20 35.96
CA TYR A 131 -17.35 -7.43 36.69
C TYR A 131 -17.22 -7.17 38.21
N GLU A 132 -18.18 -7.68 38.97
CA GLU A 132 -18.09 -7.78 40.40
C GLU A 132 -18.24 -9.23 40.82
N GLU A 133 -17.42 -9.68 41.76
CA GLU A 133 -17.40 -11.07 42.18
C GLU A 133 -18.74 -11.44 42.87
N HIS A 134 -19.39 -12.45 42.31
CA HIS A 134 -20.73 -12.91 42.72
C HIS A 134 -21.85 -11.86 42.58
N SER A 135 -21.63 -10.77 41.83
CA SER A 135 -22.56 -9.66 41.71
C SER A 135 -22.59 -9.08 40.26
N PHE A 136 -23.40 -8.02 40.12
CA PHE A 136 -23.45 -7.17 38.93
C PHE A 136 -22.86 -5.79 39.22
N ASP A 137 -22.56 -5.00 38.18
CA ASP A 137 -22.13 -3.61 38.35
C ASP A 137 -23.18 -2.80 39.09
N SER A 138 -22.90 -2.46 40.34
CA SER A 138 -23.81 -1.74 41.24
C SER A 138 -24.18 -0.35 40.70
N SER A 139 -23.31 0.28 39.90
CA SER A 139 -23.56 1.58 39.27
C SER A 139 -24.56 1.52 38.09
N GLY A 140 -24.80 0.35 37.55
CA GLY A 140 -25.61 0.13 36.33
C GLY A 140 -27.07 -0.33 36.58
N CYS A 141 -27.46 -0.71 37.80
CA CYS A 141 -28.80 -1.26 38.07
C CYS A 141 -29.70 -0.29 38.85
N PRO A 142 -30.50 0.56 38.14
CA PRO A 142 -31.33 1.54 38.85
C PRO A 142 -32.45 0.92 39.67
N MET A 143 -32.54 1.37 40.92
CA MET A 143 -33.64 1.10 41.85
C MET A 143 -34.34 2.39 42.22
N VAL A 144 -35.64 2.33 42.41
CA VAL A 144 -36.44 3.49 42.79
C VAL A 144 -37.38 3.20 43.95
N ALA A 145 -37.70 4.24 44.72
CA ALA A 145 -38.69 4.16 45.80
C ALA A 145 -39.56 5.40 45.82
N THR A 146 -40.78 5.28 46.27
CA THR A 146 -41.68 6.38 46.56
C THR A 146 -42.15 6.26 48.03
N SER A 147 -42.11 7.36 48.79
CA SER A 147 -42.57 7.39 50.17
C SER A 147 -43.27 8.69 50.52
N THR A 148 -44.06 8.66 51.55
CA THR A 148 -44.68 9.82 52.21
C THR A 148 -44.06 10.14 53.60
N ASP A 149 -43.01 9.41 53.96
CA ASP A 149 -42.26 9.60 55.18
C ASP A 149 -40.78 9.20 55.01
N LYS A 150 -40.10 8.88 56.08
CA LYS A 150 -38.66 8.55 56.03
C LYS A 150 -38.36 7.09 55.65
N GLU A 151 -39.37 6.25 55.47
CA GLU A 151 -39.22 4.82 55.17
C GLU A 151 -39.36 4.60 53.65
N PHE A 152 -38.28 4.14 53.00
CA PHE A 152 -38.22 3.94 51.56
C PHE A 152 -38.07 2.47 51.22
N ALA A 153 -38.98 1.94 50.40
CA ALA A 153 -38.94 0.56 49.92
C ALA A 153 -38.51 0.56 48.44
N PHE A 154 -37.22 0.30 48.19
CA PHE A 154 -36.63 0.34 46.84
C PHE A 154 -37.00 -0.89 46.03
N ARG A 155 -37.25 -0.67 44.77
CA ARG A 155 -37.58 -1.66 43.73
C ARG A 155 -36.68 -1.51 42.52
N GLN A 156 -36.23 -2.62 41.97
CA GLN A 156 -35.46 -2.63 40.72
C GLN A 156 -36.30 -2.23 39.53
N THR A 157 -35.65 -1.60 38.55
CA THR A 157 -36.28 -1.14 37.31
C THR A 157 -35.80 -1.91 36.09
N CYS A 158 -34.74 -2.74 36.20
CA CYS A 158 -34.12 -3.56 35.18
C CYS A 158 -34.19 -5.07 35.52
N GLY A 159 -33.68 -5.90 34.65
CA GLY A 159 -33.43 -7.33 34.83
C GLY A 159 -31.98 -7.71 34.55
N LEU A 160 -31.62 -8.96 34.83
CA LEU A 160 -30.25 -9.46 34.71
C LEU A 160 -30.19 -10.66 33.77
N ILE A 161 -29.12 -10.72 32.99
CA ILE A 161 -28.64 -11.95 32.34
C ILE A 161 -27.42 -12.43 33.10
N ARG A 162 -27.40 -13.70 33.48
CA ARG A 162 -26.25 -14.36 34.08
C ARG A 162 -25.66 -15.37 33.13
N ILE A 163 -24.39 -15.14 32.77
CA ILE A 163 -23.57 -16.07 31.99
C ILE A 163 -22.62 -16.78 32.96
N LYS A 164 -22.64 -18.07 32.97
CA LYS A 164 -21.71 -18.91 33.71
C LYS A 164 -20.60 -19.37 32.79
N VAL A 165 -19.35 -19.22 33.20
CA VAL A 165 -18.18 -19.59 32.39
C VAL A 165 -17.21 -20.40 33.25
N LYS A 166 -16.58 -21.42 32.65
CA LYS A 166 -15.46 -22.16 33.24
C LYS A 166 -14.37 -22.39 32.17
N GLY A 167 -13.15 -22.71 32.58
CA GLY A 167 -12.00 -22.94 31.71
C GLY A 167 -10.71 -22.43 32.31
N THR A 168 -9.68 -22.21 31.48
CA THR A 168 -8.34 -21.75 31.89
C THR A 168 -8.05 -20.29 31.54
N MET A 169 -8.93 -19.63 30.80
CA MET A 169 -8.75 -18.22 30.35
C MET A 169 -8.73 -17.25 31.52
N THR A 170 -8.01 -16.13 31.38
CA THR A 170 -8.23 -14.92 32.14
C THR A 170 -9.12 -13.98 31.36
N VAL A 171 -10.38 -13.86 31.76
CA VAL A 171 -11.37 -13.04 31.04
C VAL A 171 -11.05 -11.57 31.23
N SER A 172 -10.79 -10.84 30.13
CA SER A 172 -10.66 -9.38 30.15
C SER A 172 -11.98 -8.66 29.91
N GLU A 173 -12.83 -9.25 29.07
CA GLU A 173 -14.08 -8.66 28.65
C GLU A 173 -15.04 -9.74 28.19
N ILE A 174 -16.32 -9.55 28.45
CA ILE A 174 -17.40 -10.31 27.81
C ILE A 174 -18.34 -9.31 27.16
N ILE A 175 -18.57 -9.46 25.85
CA ILE A 175 -19.47 -8.60 25.08
C ILE A 175 -20.74 -9.39 24.78
N LEU A 176 -21.88 -8.84 25.19
CA LEU A 176 -23.21 -9.33 24.87
C LEU A 176 -23.81 -8.42 23.79
N THR A 177 -24.21 -8.97 22.64
CA THR A 177 -24.77 -8.20 21.52
C THR A 177 -26.10 -8.81 21.10
N SER A 178 -27.14 -7.99 20.89
CA SER A 178 -28.42 -8.45 20.33
C SER A 178 -28.25 -8.91 18.88
N ASN A 179 -28.90 -10.00 18.47
CA ASN A 179 -28.70 -10.58 17.14
C ASN A 179 -29.39 -9.80 16.00
N ASP A 180 -30.27 -8.87 16.31
CA ASP A 180 -31.04 -8.09 15.32
C ASP A 180 -30.81 -6.58 15.43
N GLY A 181 -29.79 -6.13 16.20
CA GLY A 181 -29.49 -4.73 16.41
C GLY A 181 -30.45 -4.01 17.36
N THR A 182 -31.31 -4.75 18.10
CA THR A 182 -32.17 -4.15 19.11
C THR A 182 -31.33 -3.47 20.19
N PRO A 183 -31.51 -2.17 20.46
CA PRO A 183 -30.78 -1.48 21.52
C PRO A 183 -31.03 -2.09 22.91
N ILE A 184 -29.98 -2.32 23.67
CA ILE A 184 -29.99 -2.93 24.99
C ILE A 184 -29.34 -2.07 26.09
N ALA A 185 -28.71 -0.95 25.69
CA ALA A 185 -28.11 0.04 26.60
C ALA A 185 -28.26 1.46 26.01
N GLY A 186 -27.99 2.48 26.83
CA GLY A 186 -28.04 3.89 26.46
C GLY A 186 -28.91 4.73 27.38
N ALA A 187 -29.12 5.99 26.99
CA ALA A 187 -29.94 6.93 27.74
C ALA A 187 -31.42 6.56 27.69
N GLY A 188 -32.10 6.82 28.76
CA GLY A 188 -33.51 6.53 28.92
C GLY A 188 -34.13 7.26 30.11
N PHE A 189 -35.25 6.75 30.60
CA PHE A 189 -35.99 7.38 31.69
C PHE A 189 -36.71 6.37 32.56
N ILE A 190 -37.05 6.79 33.80
CA ILE A 190 -37.90 6.09 34.73
C ILE A 190 -39.07 7.02 35.12
N ASP A 191 -40.30 6.55 34.97
CA ASP A 191 -41.51 7.31 35.28
C ASP A 191 -42.17 6.79 36.59
N PHE A 192 -42.15 7.59 37.64
CA PHE A 192 -42.74 7.26 38.93
C PHE A 192 -44.28 7.28 38.93
N LYS A 193 -44.92 7.67 37.82
CA LYS A 193 -46.38 7.57 37.67
C LYS A 193 -46.85 6.15 37.35
N GLU A 194 -45.91 5.33 36.86
CA GLU A 194 -46.21 3.94 36.57
C GLU A 194 -46.46 3.19 37.91
N GLU A 195 -47.41 2.27 37.95
CA GLU A 195 -47.66 1.42 39.11
C GLU A 195 -46.40 0.60 39.48
N VAL A 196 -45.63 0.23 38.44
CA VAL A 196 -44.32 -0.44 38.54
C VAL A 196 -43.31 0.33 37.66
N PRO A 197 -42.58 1.29 38.21
CA PRO A 197 -41.59 2.03 37.45
C PRO A 197 -40.53 1.12 36.83
N LEU A 198 -40.31 1.26 35.52
CA LEU A 198 -39.31 0.55 34.76
C LEU A 198 -38.37 1.54 34.07
N PHE A 199 -37.09 1.13 33.92
CA PHE A 199 -36.20 1.84 33.04
C PHE A 199 -36.58 1.53 31.60
N ARG A 200 -36.73 2.58 30.76
CA ARG A 200 -37.02 2.50 29.34
C ARG A 200 -36.02 3.32 28.56
N LEU A 201 -35.46 2.74 27.49
CA LEU A 201 -34.57 3.46 26.55
C LEU A 201 -35.33 4.57 25.85
N ASP A 202 -34.68 5.69 25.57
CA ASP A 202 -35.21 6.75 24.72
C ASP A 202 -34.84 6.43 23.26
N GLU A 203 -35.84 6.07 22.46
CA GLU A 203 -35.66 5.68 21.05
C GLU A 203 -35.00 6.78 20.19
N ASN A 204 -34.98 8.04 20.66
CA ASN A 204 -34.36 9.16 19.98
C ASN A 204 -32.95 9.50 20.49
N SER A 205 -32.40 8.71 21.39
CA SER A 205 -31.07 8.97 21.95
C SER A 205 -29.97 8.55 20.97
N GLU A 206 -28.91 9.38 20.88
CA GLU A 206 -27.68 9.06 20.15
C GLU A 206 -26.77 8.06 20.89
N THR A 207 -27.04 7.76 22.15
CA THR A 207 -26.23 6.84 22.97
C THR A 207 -26.73 5.41 22.97
N LEU A 208 -27.75 5.09 22.15
CA LEU A 208 -28.28 3.74 22.05
C LEU A 208 -27.23 2.75 21.56
N ALA A 209 -27.08 1.63 22.24
CA ALA A 209 -26.15 0.56 21.89
C ALA A 209 -26.88 -0.80 21.90
N ASP A 210 -26.60 -1.60 20.87
CA ASP A 210 -27.09 -2.98 20.74
C ASP A 210 -26.19 -4.01 21.44
N SER A 211 -25.13 -3.52 22.09
CA SER A 211 -24.17 -4.35 22.82
C SER A 211 -23.81 -3.77 24.17
N ILE A 212 -23.45 -4.66 25.11
CA ILE A 212 -22.93 -4.34 26.44
C ILE A 212 -21.60 -5.07 26.61
N SER A 213 -20.54 -4.30 26.94
CA SER A 213 -19.23 -4.81 27.33
C SER A 213 -19.12 -4.92 28.83
N LEU A 214 -18.80 -6.11 29.34
CA LEU A 214 -18.51 -6.35 30.77
C LEU A 214 -17.01 -6.56 30.97
N TRP A 215 -16.34 -5.58 31.50
CA TRP A 215 -14.90 -5.57 31.77
C TRP A 215 -14.53 -6.37 33.02
N SER A 216 -13.45 -7.15 32.95
CA SER A 216 -13.02 -8.05 33.98
C SER A 216 -11.49 -8.20 33.99
N ILE A 217 -10.93 -8.74 35.05
CA ILE A 217 -9.65 -9.42 35.14
C ILE A 217 -9.87 -10.64 36.00
N LYS A 218 -10.63 -11.61 35.49
CA LYS A 218 -11.01 -12.80 36.25
C LYS A 218 -10.40 -14.04 35.63
N GLN A 219 -9.48 -14.68 36.38
CA GLN A 219 -9.01 -16.02 36.05
C GLN A 219 -10.14 -17.03 36.25
N LEU A 220 -10.46 -17.79 35.21
CA LEU A 220 -11.42 -18.89 35.29
C LEU A 220 -10.79 -20.12 35.96
N SER A 221 -11.64 -21.05 36.34
CA SER A 221 -11.29 -22.39 36.85
C SER A 221 -11.92 -23.45 35.95
N GLU A 222 -11.23 -24.55 35.71
CA GLU A 222 -11.80 -25.71 35.02
C GLU A 222 -12.87 -26.43 35.85
N ASP A 223 -12.73 -26.39 37.21
CA ASP A 223 -13.57 -27.12 38.14
C ASP A 223 -14.76 -26.29 38.65
N GLU A 224 -14.64 -24.95 38.66
CA GLU A 224 -15.60 -24.03 39.24
C GLU A 224 -16.20 -23.07 38.25
N GLU A 225 -17.54 -22.87 38.29
CA GLU A 225 -18.23 -21.92 37.43
C GLU A 225 -18.07 -20.50 37.96
N THR A 226 -17.62 -19.56 37.13
CA THR A 226 -17.65 -18.13 37.39
C THR A 226 -18.89 -17.51 36.76
N SER A 227 -19.65 -16.71 37.53
CA SER A 227 -20.87 -16.03 37.06
C SER A 227 -20.59 -14.59 36.68
N PHE A 228 -20.98 -14.20 35.47
CA PHE A 228 -20.93 -12.83 34.97
C PHE A 228 -22.36 -12.33 34.77
N TYR A 229 -22.65 -11.11 35.23
CA TYR A 229 -24.00 -10.55 35.24
C TYR A 229 -24.05 -9.28 34.40
N PHE A 230 -24.99 -9.23 33.47
CA PHE A 230 -25.31 -8.06 32.65
C PHE A 230 -26.63 -7.46 33.12
N VAL A 231 -26.68 -6.15 33.28
CA VAL A 231 -27.91 -5.40 33.56
C VAL A 231 -28.52 -4.95 32.23
N LEU A 232 -29.78 -5.27 32.00
CA LEU A 232 -30.54 -4.93 30.81
C LEU A 232 -31.88 -4.31 31.13
N PRO A 233 -32.47 -3.50 30.22
CA PRO A 233 -33.88 -3.10 30.33
C PRO A 233 -34.80 -4.32 30.38
N VAL A 234 -36.00 -4.13 30.95
CA VAL A 234 -37.05 -5.14 30.87
C VAL A 234 -37.58 -5.22 29.44
N MET A 235 -37.27 -6.31 28.73
CA MET A 235 -37.58 -6.49 27.32
C MET A 235 -37.52 -7.96 26.91
N THR A 236 -37.88 -8.24 25.66
CA THR A 236 -37.61 -9.53 25.02
C THR A 236 -36.70 -9.34 23.85
N LEU A 237 -35.58 -10.08 23.83
CA LEU A 237 -34.70 -10.16 22.66
C LEU A 237 -35.23 -11.25 21.73
N GLU A 238 -36.04 -10.85 20.75
CA GLU A 238 -36.83 -11.78 19.91
C GLU A 238 -35.94 -12.73 19.06
N LYS A 239 -34.73 -12.26 18.65
CA LYS A 239 -33.76 -13.05 17.91
C LYS A 239 -32.62 -13.58 18.79
N GLY A 240 -32.75 -13.43 20.14
CA GLY A 240 -31.68 -13.79 21.06
C GLY A 240 -30.49 -12.85 21.00
N PHE A 241 -29.35 -13.37 21.39
CA PHE A 241 -28.09 -12.61 21.48
C PHE A 241 -26.87 -13.51 21.22
N ASN A 242 -25.74 -12.90 20.97
CA ASN A 242 -24.44 -13.55 21.02
C ASN A 242 -23.59 -12.98 22.17
N ILE A 243 -22.66 -13.79 22.69
CA ILE A 243 -21.63 -13.37 23.62
C ILE A 243 -20.26 -13.69 23.03
N ARG A 244 -19.30 -12.81 23.29
CA ARG A 244 -17.90 -12.99 22.95
C ARG A 244 -17.07 -12.80 24.23
N ILE A 245 -16.34 -13.82 24.62
CA ILE A 245 -15.45 -13.85 25.80
C ILE A 245 -14.04 -13.62 25.31
N ILE A 246 -13.32 -12.66 25.87
CA ILE A 246 -12.00 -12.21 25.42
C ILE A 246 -10.97 -12.49 26.51
N ASP A 247 -9.84 -13.10 26.13
CA ASP A 247 -8.73 -13.38 27.05
C ASP A 247 -7.88 -12.13 27.34
N TRP A 248 -7.43 -11.97 28.58
CA TRP A 248 -6.59 -10.85 29.02
C TRP A 248 -5.19 -10.87 28.43
N ALA A 249 -4.54 -12.02 28.40
CA ALA A 249 -3.18 -12.14 27.93
C ALA A 249 -3.08 -12.09 26.40
N GLN A 250 -4.19 -12.45 25.74
CA GLN A 250 -4.27 -12.57 24.29
C GLN A 250 -5.62 -12.02 23.82
N SER A 251 -5.72 -10.70 23.71
CA SER A 251 -6.97 -9.99 23.36
C SER A 251 -7.61 -10.43 22.04
N TRP A 252 -6.88 -11.15 21.18
CA TRP A 252 -7.36 -11.77 19.96
C TRP A 252 -7.93 -13.18 20.17
N LEU A 253 -7.64 -13.84 21.31
CA LEU A 253 -8.27 -15.13 21.68
C LEU A 253 -9.68 -14.85 22.20
N THR A 254 -10.68 -15.33 21.48
CA THR A 254 -12.07 -15.13 21.82
C THR A 254 -12.85 -16.44 21.72
N VAL A 255 -13.77 -16.65 22.67
CA VAL A 255 -14.76 -17.73 22.59
C VAL A 255 -16.12 -17.09 22.34
N THR A 256 -16.88 -17.64 21.41
CA THR A 256 -18.20 -17.11 21.03
C THR A 256 -19.30 -18.13 21.31
N MET A 257 -20.41 -17.67 21.88
CA MET A 257 -21.64 -18.44 22.06
C MET A 257 -22.83 -17.60 21.59
N SER A 258 -23.80 -18.22 20.97
CA SER A 258 -25.00 -17.56 20.45
C SER A 258 -26.27 -18.34 20.79
N THR A 259 -27.38 -17.62 20.92
CA THR A 259 -28.73 -18.16 20.93
C THR A 259 -29.62 -17.36 19.98
N ASP A 260 -30.40 -18.06 19.15
CA ASP A 260 -31.38 -17.49 18.22
C ASP A 260 -32.82 -17.52 18.77
N LYS A 261 -32.99 -18.04 19.99
CA LYS A 261 -34.28 -18.16 20.65
C LYS A 261 -34.63 -16.86 21.37
N PRO A 262 -35.95 -16.50 21.44
CA PRO A 262 -36.39 -15.37 22.24
C PRO A 262 -35.95 -15.45 23.68
N VAL A 263 -35.37 -14.35 24.21
CA VAL A 263 -34.90 -14.26 25.59
C VAL A 263 -35.66 -13.15 26.31
N GLU A 264 -36.45 -13.51 27.30
CA GLU A 264 -37.22 -12.57 28.11
C GLU A 264 -36.40 -12.07 29.30
N ILE A 265 -36.22 -10.76 29.38
CA ILE A 265 -35.58 -10.07 30.51
C ILE A 265 -36.68 -9.54 31.41
N ARG A 266 -36.83 -10.15 32.61
CA ARG A 266 -37.88 -9.78 33.57
C ARG A 266 -37.33 -8.85 34.62
N ARG A 267 -38.17 -7.90 35.06
CA ARG A 267 -37.84 -7.00 36.16
C ARG A 267 -37.45 -7.79 37.42
N ALA A 268 -36.33 -7.38 38.04
CA ALA A 268 -35.80 -8.05 39.21
C ALA A 268 -35.54 -9.56 39.01
N GLY A 269 -35.50 -10.05 37.78
CA GLY A 269 -35.28 -11.44 37.44
C GLY A 269 -33.83 -11.69 36.97
N ILE A 270 -33.34 -12.90 37.20
CA ILE A 270 -32.06 -13.36 36.66
C ILE A 270 -32.33 -14.44 35.65
N THR A 271 -32.09 -14.14 34.34
CA THR A 271 -32.16 -15.13 33.29
C THR A 271 -30.77 -15.81 33.18
N THR A 272 -30.73 -17.12 33.42
CA THR A 272 -29.46 -17.88 33.46
C THR A 272 -29.40 -18.86 32.29
N PHE A 273 -28.23 -18.96 31.68
CA PHE A 273 -27.93 -19.88 30.56
C PHE A 273 -27.08 -21.06 31.07
N THR A 274 -26.97 -22.08 30.21
CA THR A 274 -26.04 -23.19 30.44
C THR A 274 -24.61 -22.68 30.52
N THR A 275 -23.79 -23.37 31.30
CA THR A 275 -22.39 -22.99 31.49
C THR A 275 -21.63 -23.08 30.20
N VAL A 276 -20.89 -22.02 29.88
CA VAL A 276 -19.92 -21.95 28.76
C VAL A 276 -18.63 -22.58 29.23
N ASP A 277 -18.26 -23.68 28.65
CA ASP A 277 -16.97 -24.35 28.84
C ASP A 277 -16.04 -23.90 27.72
N THR A 278 -15.11 -23.02 28.04
CA THR A 278 -14.24 -22.40 27.03
C THR A 278 -13.29 -23.41 26.43
N GLU A 279 -12.79 -24.37 27.21
CA GLU A 279 -11.88 -25.40 26.71
C GLU A 279 -12.59 -26.34 25.73
N HIS A 280 -13.81 -26.73 26.05
CA HIS A 280 -14.59 -27.61 25.14
C HIS A 280 -14.90 -26.91 23.82
N LEU A 281 -15.25 -25.62 23.85
CA LEU A 281 -15.53 -24.86 22.62
C LEU A 281 -14.27 -24.65 21.78
N LEU A 282 -13.13 -24.35 22.40
CA LEU A 282 -11.85 -24.21 21.69
C LEU A 282 -11.41 -25.54 21.05
N GLN A 283 -11.58 -26.66 21.78
CA GLN A 283 -11.29 -27.99 21.22
C GLN A 283 -12.20 -28.34 20.05
N GLN A 284 -13.48 -28.05 20.14
CA GLN A 284 -14.41 -28.25 19.04
C GLN A 284 -14.01 -27.41 17.81
N GLU A 285 -13.65 -26.14 17.98
CA GLU A 285 -13.17 -25.28 16.90
C GLU A 285 -11.86 -25.81 16.28
N GLU A 286 -10.92 -26.32 17.10
CA GLU A 286 -9.70 -26.96 16.59
C GLU A 286 -10.02 -28.20 15.75
N ASP A 287 -10.95 -29.07 16.22
CA ASP A 287 -11.36 -30.28 15.49
C ASP A 287 -12.03 -29.92 14.14
N GLU A 288 -12.87 -28.88 14.10
CA GLU A 288 -13.47 -28.35 12.88
C GLU A 288 -12.42 -27.80 11.90
N ASN A 289 -11.45 -27.00 12.41
CA ASN A 289 -10.33 -26.52 11.60
C ASN A 289 -9.47 -27.65 11.06
N ARG A 290 -9.20 -28.70 11.86
CA ARG A 290 -8.47 -29.91 11.45
C ARG A 290 -9.17 -30.62 10.30
N ALA A 291 -10.48 -30.80 10.40
CA ALA A 291 -11.28 -31.41 9.34
C ALA A 291 -11.22 -30.58 8.04
N THR A 292 -11.32 -29.26 8.16
CA THR A 292 -11.20 -28.34 7.03
C THR A 292 -9.81 -28.42 6.38
N LEU A 293 -8.74 -28.36 7.16
CA LEU A 293 -7.37 -28.47 6.64
C LEU A 293 -7.14 -29.81 5.93
N MET A 294 -7.71 -30.93 6.44
CA MET A 294 -7.64 -32.22 5.75
C MET A 294 -8.39 -32.21 4.43
N ALA A 295 -9.55 -31.55 4.35
CA ALA A 295 -10.25 -31.38 3.07
C ALA A 295 -9.41 -30.58 2.06
N LEU A 296 -8.70 -29.53 2.52
CA LEU A 296 -7.74 -28.78 1.69
C LEU A 296 -6.58 -29.66 1.24
N TYR A 297 -6.01 -30.46 2.14
CA TYR A 297 -4.91 -31.39 1.84
C TYR A 297 -5.32 -32.37 0.74
N ASP A 298 -6.47 -32.99 0.87
CA ASP A 298 -6.98 -33.96 -0.10
C ASP A 298 -7.28 -33.33 -1.47
N ALA A 299 -7.95 -32.13 -1.47
CA ALA A 299 -8.36 -31.47 -2.70
C ALA A 299 -7.19 -30.84 -3.47
N MET A 300 -6.15 -30.42 -2.74
CA MET A 300 -4.99 -29.74 -3.32
C MET A 300 -3.76 -30.64 -3.48
N GLY A 301 -3.94 -31.97 -3.51
CA GLY A 301 -2.89 -32.94 -3.82
C GLY A 301 -1.85 -33.12 -2.72
N GLY A 302 -2.27 -33.15 -1.47
CA GLY A 302 -1.46 -33.23 -0.26
C GLY A 302 -0.30 -34.22 -0.27
N PRO A 303 -0.48 -35.47 -0.70
CA PRO A 303 0.64 -36.41 -0.78
C PRO A 303 1.79 -36.01 -1.70
N GLY A 304 1.54 -35.05 -2.61
CA GLY A 304 2.54 -34.50 -3.53
C GLY A 304 3.19 -33.19 -3.06
N TRP A 305 2.82 -32.66 -1.91
CA TRP A 305 3.37 -31.41 -1.40
C TRP A 305 4.84 -31.54 -1.02
N THR A 306 5.60 -30.50 -1.25
CA THR A 306 7.03 -30.45 -0.88
C THR A 306 7.23 -30.27 0.63
N ARG A 307 6.33 -29.51 1.25
CA ARG A 307 6.30 -29.21 2.67
C ARG A 307 4.99 -29.67 3.26
N GLN A 308 5.00 -30.73 4.07
CA GLN A 308 3.81 -31.36 4.66
C GLN A 308 4.07 -31.91 6.07
N GLY A 309 5.04 -31.32 6.81
CA GLY A 309 5.37 -31.77 8.16
C GLY A 309 4.14 -31.76 9.07
N ASN A 310 3.88 -32.89 9.73
CA ASN A 310 2.76 -33.19 10.62
C ASN A 310 1.34 -33.18 9.99
N TRP A 311 1.18 -32.88 8.69
CA TRP A 311 -0.12 -32.96 8.05
C TRP A 311 -0.72 -34.37 8.10
N GLY A 312 -1.98 -34.46 8.51
CA GLY A 312 -2.70 -35.73 8.64
C GLY A 312 -2.33 -36.53 9.89
N THR A 313 -1.65 -35.93 10.87
CA THR A 313 -1.33 -36.55 12.17
C THR A 313 -2.20 -35.98 13.30
N ASP A 314 -2.14 -36.57 14.48
CA ASP A 314 -2.79 -36.09 15.71
C ASP A 314 -2.01 -34.94 16.39
N ALA A 315 -0.89 -34.46 15.81
CA ALA A 315 -0.16 -33.33 16.34
C ALA A 315 -1.03 -32.06 16.39
N PRO A 316 -0.81 -31.15 17.35
CA PRO A 316 -1.51 -29.85 17.38
C PRO A 316 -1.39 -29.12 16.04
N LEU A 317 -2.45 -28.41 15.62
CA LEU A 317 -2.45 -27.69 14.34
C LEU A 317 -1.34 -26.65 14.23
N SER A 318 -0.90 -26.06 15.34
CA SER A 318 0.24 -25.14 15.40
C SER A 318 1.57 -25.75 14.97
N GLU A 319 1.68 -27.08 14.98
CA GLU A 319 2.87 -27.83 14.55
C GLU A 319 2.79 -28.29 13.08
N TRP A 320 1.63 -28.09 12.42
CA TRP A 320 1.50 -28.45 11.01
C TRP A 320 2.23 -27.42 10.15
N GLU A 321 3.07 -27.90 9.26
CA GLU A 321 3.91 -27.01 8.45
C GLU A 321 3.07 -26.07 7.58
N GLY A 322 3.31 -24.75 7.75
CA GLY A 322 2.58 -23.69 7.06
C GLY A 322 1.29 -23.24 7.75
N VAL A 323 0.87 -23.88 8.84
CA VAL A 323 -0.29 -23.50 9.65
C VAL A 323 0.15 -22.67 10.83
N ARG A 324 -0.59 -21.60 11.11
CA ARG A 324 -0.45 -20.82 12.34
C ARG A 324 -1.80 -20.70 13.01
N THR A 325 -1.82 -21.03 14.29
CA THR A 325 -3.02 -20.97 15.11
C THR A 325 -2.87 -19.90 16.20
N ASP A 326 -4.00 -19.42 16.66
CA ASP A 326 -4.07 -18.71 17.92
C ASP A 326 -3.92 -19.68 19.11
N ALA A 327 -3.95 -19.17 20.34
CA ALA A 327 -3.81 -20.02 21.54
C ALA A 327 -5.02 -20.97 21.74
N GLY A 328 -6.13 -20.72 21.07
CA GLY A 328 -7.29 -21.62 21.04
C GLY A 328 -7.22 -22.70 19.96
N GLY A 329 -6.08 -22.85 19.29
CA GLY A 329 -5.90 -23.83 18.20
C GLY A 329 -6.57 -23.45 16.87
N ARG A 330 -7.14 -22.22 16.74
CA ARG A 330 -7.86 -21.77 15.55
C ARG A 330 -6.90 -21.19 14.52
N VAL A 331 -7.08 -21.59 13.26
CA VAL A 331 -6.20 -21.19 12.16
C VAL A 331 -6.45 -19.75 11.74
N TYR A 332 -5.45 -18.86 11.95
CA TYR A 332 -5.49 -17.48 11.47
C TYR A 332 -4.56 -17.23 10.27
N SER A 333 -3.58 -18.10 10.00
CA SER A 333 -2.70 -17.98 8.84
C SER A 333 -2.38 -19.34 8.26
N LEU A 334 -2.49 -19.44 6.94
CA LEU A 334 -2.17 -20.64 6.16
C LEU A 334 -1.19 -20.27 5.05
N ASN A 335 0.07 -20.74 5.16
CA ASN A 335 1.12 -20.47 4.19
C ASN A 335 1.56 -21.77 3.49
N LEU A 336 1.00 -21.99 2.32
CA LEU A 336 1.32 -23.11 1.42
C LEU A 336 1.93 -22.62 0.10
N ALA A 337 2.54 -21.43 0.09
CA ALA A 337 3.20 -20.89 -1.09
C ALA A 337 4.42 -21.75 -1.49
N ASN A 338 4.67 -21.90 -2.81
CA ASN A 338 5.79 -22.67 -3.36
C ASN A 338 5.87 -24.12 -2.82
N ASN A 339 4.75 -24.83 -2.78
CA ASN A 339 4.62 -26.12 -2.12
C ASN A 339 4.12 -27.26 -3.03
N ASN A 340 4.17 -27.07 -4.35
CA ASN A 340 3.75 -28.07 -5.34
C ASN A 340 2.26 -28.51 -5.23
N LEU A 341 1.39 -27.61 -4.78
CA LEU A 341 -0.05 -27.87 -4.72
C LEU A 341 -0.63 -28.05 -6.12
N THR A 342 -1.56 -29.00 -6.26
CA THR A 342 -2.30 -29.31 -7.50
C THR A 342 -3.81 -29.36 -7.22
N GLY A 343 -4.65 -29.46 -8.25
CA GLY A 343 -6.10 -29.49 -8.05
C GLY A 343 -6.69 -28.09 -7.89
N SER A 344 -7.73 -27.92 -7.10
CA SER A 344 -8.44 -26.65 -6.89
C SER A 344 -8.67 -26.37 -5.40
N ILE A 345 -8.85 -25.10 -5.06
CA ILE A 345 -9.21 -24.70 -3.68
C ILE A 345 -10.65 -25.19 -3.43
N PRO A 346 -10.89 -26.03 -2.43
CA PRO A 346 -12.22 -26.51 -2.12
C PRO A 346 -13.04 -25.49 -1.32
N LYS A 347 -14.35 -25.61 -1.34
CA LYS A 347 -15.29 -24.69 -0.66
C LYS A 347 -15.11 -24.66 0.86
N GLU A 348 -14.62 -25.72 1.45
CA GLU A 348 -14.34 -25.87 2.87
C GLU A 348 -13.36 -24.82 3.38
N ILE A 349 -12.57 -24.16 2.50
CA ILE A 349 -11.71 -23.02 2.90
C ILE A 349 -12.50 -21.93 3.63
N GLY A 350 -13.78 -21.73 3.25
CA GLY A 350 -14.66 -20.75 3.89
C GLY A 350 -15.07 -21.09 5.32
N ASP A 351 -14.74 -22.27 5.82
CA ASP A 351 -15.05 -22.69 7.19
C ASP A 351 -13.93 -22.34 8.18
N LEU A 352 -12.77 -21.82 7.70
CA LEU A 352 -11.69 -21.28 8.54
C LEU A 352 -12.02 -19.85 9.01
N ALA A 353 -13.04 -19.69 9.84
CA ALA A 353 -13.63 -18.38 10.20
C ALA A 353 -12.64 -17.36 10.82
N GLN A 354 -11.50 -17.80 11.36
CA GLN A 354 -10.48 -16.94 11.95
C GLN A 354 -9.34 -16.61 10.98
N LEU A 355 -9.39 -17.08 9.73
CA LEU A 355 -8.31 -16.92 8.76
C LEU A 355 -8.14 -15.44 8.37
N GLU A 356 -6.95 -14.89 8.65
CA GLU A 356 -6.56 -13.52 8.27
C GLU A 356 -5.59 -13.50 7.08
N PHE A 357 -4.77 -14.56 6.93
CA PHE A 357 -3.72 -14.61 5.92
C PHE A 357 -3.73 -15.94 5.18
N LEU A 358 -3.87 -15.91 3.86
CA LEU A 358 -3.85 -17.07 2.98
C LEU A 358 -2.80 -16.89 1.88
N TYR A 359 -1.75 -17.73 1.89
CA TYR A 359 -0.66 -17.70 0.91
C TYR A 359 -0.62 -19.01 0.15
N LEU A 360 -1.00 -18.98 -1.13
CA LEU A 360 -1.04 -20.11 -2.05
C LEU A 360 -0.22 -19.85 -3.31
N SER A 361 0.54 -18.76 -3.38
CA SER A 361 1.30 -18.38 -4.58
C SER A 361 2.39 -19.38 -4.95
N GLY A 362 2.74 -19.46 -6.25
CA GLY A 362 3.83 -20.31 -6.74
C GLY A 362 3.52 -21.82 -6.72
N ASN A 363 2.28 -22.20 -7.02
CA ASN A 363 1.82 -23.59 -7.06
C ASN A 363 1.27 -23.97 -8.44
N GLN A 364 0.54 -25.08 -8.54
CA GLN A 364 -0.07 -25.59 -9.77
C GLN A 364 -1.59 -25.72 -9.63
N LEU A 365 -2.20 -24.89 -8.77
CA LEU A 365 -3.64 -24.87 -8.54
C LEU A 365 -4.40 -24.43 -9.79
N THR A 366 -5.56 -25.05 -10.02
CA THR A 366 -6.43 -24.83 -11.19
C THR A 366 -7.85 -24.44 -10.77
N GLY A 367 -8.73 -24.16 -11.74
CA GLY A 367 -10.11 -23.75 -11.49
C GLY A 367 -10.22 -22.26 -11.15
N THR A 368 -11.27 -21.87 -10.45
CA THR A 368 -11.50 -20.50 -9.94
C THR A 368 -11.49 -20.49 -8.42
N LEU A 369 -11.63 -19.29 -7.83
CA LEU A 369 -11.78 -19.17 -6.37
C LEU A 369 -13.18 -19.67 -5.95
N PRO A 370 -13.32 -20.39 -4.83
CA PRO A 370 -14.63 -20.79 -4.32
C PRO A 370 -15.38 -19.58 -3.74
N ALA A 371 -16.70 -19.54 -3.94
CA ALA A 371 -17.56 -18.49 -3.43
C ALA A 371 -17.50 -18.35 -1.90
N GLU A 372 -17.23 -19.45 -1.23
CA GLU A 372 -17.16 -19.56 0.23
C GLU A 372 -16.03 -18.74 0.88
N ILE A 373 -15.02 -18.32 0.11
CA ILE A 373 -14.02 -17.34 0.60
C ILE A 373 -14.73 -16.06 1.09
N SER A 374 -15.89 -15.74 0.55
CA SER A 374 -16.71 -14.59 1.00
C SER A 374 -17.18 -14.68 2.46
N ARG A 375 -17.09 -15.86 3.09
CA ARG A 375 -17.44 -16.06 4.52
C ARG A 375 -16.29 -15.70 5.46
N LEU A 376 -15.08 -15.48 4.92
CA LEU A 376 -13.88 -15.19 5.70
C LEU A 376 -13.81 -13.70 6.09
N ASP A 377 -14.66 -13.26 6.99
CA ASP A 377 -14.80 -11.84 7.38
C ASP A 377 -13.52 -11.22 7.97
N LYS A 378 -12.60 -12.04 8.48
CA LYS A 378 -11.33 -11.61 9.04
C LYS A 378 -10.18 -11.61 8.04
N LEU A 379 -10.38 -12.13 6.83
CA LEU A 379 -9.33 -12.24 5.83
C LEU A 379 -8.84 -10.85 5.42
N ARG A 380 -7.52 -10.61 5.55
CA ARG A 380 -6.86 -9.34 5.22
C ARG A 380 -5.95 -9.47 4.00
N ARG A 381 -5.39 -10.66 3.80
CA ARG A 381 -4.47 -10.91 2.71
C ARG A 381 -4.64 -12.29 2.11
N ILE A 382 -4.71 -12.34 0.79
CA ILE A 382 -4.72 -13.58 0.03
C ILE A 382 -3.73 -13.44 -1.12
N GLU A 383 -2.86 -14.42 -1.28
CA GLU A 383 -1.89 -14.49 -2.38
C GLU A 383 -2.11 -15.79 -3.15
N VAL A 384 -2.57 -15.66 -4.38
CA VAL A 384 -2.87 -16.80 -5.27
C VAL A 384 -2.06 -16.77 -6.57
N GLY A 385 -1.18 -15.78 -6.75
CA GLY A 385 -0.39 -15.57 -7.96
C GLY A 385 0.50 -16.77 -8.32
N ARG A 386 0.97 -16.84 -9.57
CA ARG A 386 1.82 -17.93 -10.09
C ARG A 386 1.20 -19.34 -9.86
N ASN A 387 -0.07 -19.47 -10.21
CA ASN A 387 -0.82 -20.70 -10.25
C ASN A 387 -1.38 -20.92 -11.67
N ARG A 388 -2.34 -21.81 -11.83
CA ARG A 388 -3.04 -22.09 -13.11
C ARG A 388 -4.54 -21.83 -12.99
N PHE A 389 -4.91 -20.87 -12.15
CA PHE A 389 -6.31 -20.46 -12.04
C PHE A 389 -6.81 -19.86 -13.35
N SER A 390 -8.08 -19.99 -13.65
CA SER A 390 -8.71 -19.43 -14.83
C SER A 390 -10.23 -19.36 -14.68
N GLY A 391 -10.88 -18.60 -15.55
CA GLY A 391 -12.33 -18.48 -15.60
C GLY A 391 -12.88 -17.37 -14.72
N ALA A 392 -14.20 -17.36 -14.55
CA ALA A 392 -14.93 -16.31 -13.85
C ALA A 392 -14.76 -16.40 -12.33
N LEU A 393 -14.60 -15.25 -11.68
CA LEU A 393 -14.73 -15.13 -10.24
C LEU A 393 -16.20 -15.25 -9.81
N PRO A 394 -16.52 -15.92 -8.69
CA PRO A 394 -17.90 -16.06 -8.21
C PRO A 394 -18.53 -14.69 -7.89
N ALA A 395 -19.78 -14.48 -8.34
CA ALA A 395 -20.52 -13.26 -8.07
C ALA A 395 -20.79 -13.06 -6.57
N GLU A 396 -20.97 -14.14 -5.83
CA GLU A 396 -21.15 -14.16 -4.38
C GLU A 396 -19.93 -13.54 -3.65
N LEU A 397 -18.72 -13.77 -4.18
CA LEU A 397 -17.49 -13.20 -3.67
C LEU A 397 -17.35 -11.74 -4.13
N THR A 398 -17.46 -11.48 -5.43
CA THR A 398 -17.16 -10.17 -6.03
C THR A 398 -18.20 -9.08 -5.73
N SER A 399 -19.38 -9.43 -5.22
CA SER A 399 -20.42 -8.49 -4.77
C SER A 399 -20.32 -8.10 -3.30
N THR A 400 -19.42 -8.70 -2.52
CA THR A 400 -19.31 -8.43 -1.08
C THR A 400 -18.58 -7.11 -0.78
N ALA A 401 -18.91 -6.48 0.36
CA ALA A 401 -18.15 -5.33 0.87
C ALA A 401 -16.68 -5.70 1.15
N TRP A 402 -16.44 -6.95 1.56
CA TRP A 402 -15.09 -7.48 1.73
C TRP A 402 -14.30 -7.45 0.41
N TRP A 403 -14.88 -7.91 -0.71
CA TRP A 403 -14.24 -7.88 -2.01
C TRP A 403 -13.93 -6.45 -2.48
N GLN A 404 -14.87 -5.51 -2.30
CA GLN A 404 -14.63 -4.11 -2.68
C GLN A 404 -13.45 -3.50 -1.92
N LYS A 405 -13.20 -3.96 -0.70
CA LYS A 405 -12.07 -3.49 0.12
C LYS A 405 -10.75 -4.22 -0.16
N TYR A 406 -10.78 -5.52 -0.35
CA TYR A 406 -9.57 -6.36 -0.42
C TYR A 406 -9.38 -7.05 -1.77
N GLY A 407 -10.37 -7.04 -2.65
CA GLY A 407 -10.29 -7.63 -3.99
C GLY A 407 -9.21 -7.02 -4.87
N TRP A 408 -8.82 -5.78 -4.56
CA TRP A 408 -7.70 -5.10 -5.20
C TRP A 408 -6.37 -5.85 -5.07
N ASN A 409 -6.18 -6.62 -4.00
CA ASN A 409 -5.00 -7.48 -3.82
C ASN A 409 -4.91 -8.60 -4.86
N PHE A 410 -6.01 -8.92 -5.55
CA PHE A 410 -6.04 -9.96 -6.59
C PHE A 410 -5.69 -9.40 -7.96
N VAL A 411 -5.96 -8.15 -8.22
CA VAL A 411 -5.64 -7.50 -9.50
C VAL A 411 -4.15 -7.63 -9.80
N ASP A 412 -3.32 -7.48 -8.77
CA ASP A 412 -1.87 -7.59 -8.84
C ASP A 412 -1.33 -9.01 -9.05
N SER A 413 -2.08 -10.03 -8.66
CA SER A 413 -1.54 -11.38 -8.60
C SER A 413 -1.72 -12.19 -9.87
N SER A 414 -2.52 -11.71 -10.84
CA SER A 414 -2.66 -12.48 -12.06
C SER A 414 -3.76 -12.05 -13.02
N PHE A 415 -3.41 -11.88 -14.20
CA PHE A 415 -4.20 -12.11 -15.40
C PHE A 415 -4.72 -13.58 -15.55
N GLN A 416 -4.99 -14.29 -14.47
CA GLN A 416 -5.38 -15.71 -14.49
C GLN A 416 -6.89 -15.88 -14.52
N PHE A 417 -7.63 -14.91 -13.97
CA PHE A 417 -9.08 -14.87 -13.99
C PHE A 417 -9.58 -13.96 -15.12
N ASP A 418 -10.80 -14.19 -15.58
CA ASP A 418 -11.47 -13.30 -16.50
C ASP A 418 -11.62 -11.92 -15.86
N PHE A 419 -10.89 -10.92 -16.41
CA PHE A 419 -10.79 -9.59 -15.80
C PHE A 419 -12.16 -8.92 -15.62
N ASP A 420 -13.09 -9.11 -16.55
CA ASP A 420 -14.45 -8.59 -16.48
C ASP A 420 -15.24 -9.05 -15.23
N THR A 421 -14.84 -10.19 -14.63
CA THR A 421 -15.51 -10.75 -13.46
C THR A 421 -15.03 -10.17 -12.14
N TYR A 422 -13.96 -9.37 -12.12
CA TYR A 422 -13.46 -8.75 -10.87
C TYR A 422 -14.48 -7.83 -10.23
N ASN A 423 -15.33 -7.18 -11.04
CA ASN A 423 -16.42 -6.32 -10.54
C ASN A 423 -15.95 -5.30 -9.50
N LEU A 424 -14.76 -4.73 -9.69
CA LEU A 424 -14.19 -3.70 -8.85
C LEU A 424 -14.54 -2.32 -9.39
N TYR A 425 -14.78 -1.40 -8.48
CA TYR A 425 -15.11 0.00 -8.78
C TYR A 425 -14.14 0.91 -8.06
N ILE A 426 -13.85 2.07 -8.64
CA ILE A 426 -12.99 3.06 -8.01
C ILE A 426 -13.48 3.34 -6.59
N PRO A 427 -12.61 3.24 -5.58
CA PRO A 427 -12.95 3.57 -4.20
C PRO A 427 -13.36 5.02 -4.06
N ASP A 428 -14.37 5.31 -3.24
CA ASP A 428 -14.82 6.68 -2.99
C ASP A 428 -13.94 7.35 -1.94
N PHE A 429 -13.17 8.35 -2.37
CA PHE A 429 -12.36 9.19 -1.48
C PHE A 429 -12.39 10.63 -1.94
N THR A 430 -12.15 11.55 -1.02
CA THR A 430 -12.02 12.99 -1.33
C THR A 430 -10.72 13.49 -0.73
N TYR A 431 -9.85 14.05 -1.58
CA TYR A 431 -8.58 14.62 -1.18
C TYR A 431 -8.30 15.90 -1.96
N GLN A 432 -7.79 16.95 -1.30
CA GLN A 432 -7.52 18.27 -1.89
C GLN A 432 -8.67 18.82 -2.77
N GLY A 433 -9.93 18.52 -2.39
CA GLY A 433 -11.11 18.98 -3.10
C GLY A 433 -11.52 18.15 -4.33
N ILE A 434 -10.76 17.11 -4.67
CA ILE A 434 -11.07 16.17 -5.74
C ILE A 434 -11.72 14.93 -5.12
N ASN A 435 -12.94 14.61 -5.55
CA ASN A 435 -13.61 13.36 -5.21
C ASN A 435 -13.44 12.36 -6.36
N SER A 436 -12.87 11.20 -6.07
CA SER A 436 -12.53 10.16 -7.06
C SER A 436 -13.71 9.72 -7.92
N THR A 437 -14.83 9.38 -7.27
CA THR A 437 -16.04 8.90 -7.95
C THR A 437 -16.68 9.98 -8.84
N SER A 438 -16.74 11.22 -8.36
CA SER A 438 -17.26 12.34 -9.14
C SER A 438 -16.36 12.69 -10.32
N PHE A 439 -15.04 12.59 -10.14
CA PHE A 439 -14.07 12.83 -11.21
C PHE A 439 -14.23 11.83 -12.36
N VAL A 440 -14.31 10.55 -12.03
CA VAL A 440 -14.47 9.47 -13.03
C VAL A 440 -15.79 9.62 -13.79
N ARG A 441 -16.92 9.89 -13.11
CA ARG A 441 -18.24 10.06 -13.73
C ARG A 441 -18.33 11.23 -14.69
N GLY A 442 -17.41 12.18 -14.63
CA GLY A 442 -17.35 13.32 -15.55
C GLY A 442 -16.72 13.00 -16.91
N ASN A 443 -16.13 11.81 -17.08
CA ASN A 443 -15.34 11.42 -18.23
C ASN A 443 -15.83 10.07 -18.80
N LYS A 444 -15.54 9.81 -20.07
CA LYS A 444 -15.89 8.53 -20.69
C LYS A 444 -14.99 7.41 -20.18
N TYR A 445 -13.70 7.71 -20.06
CA TYR A 445 -12.70 6.84 -19.44
C TYR A 445 -11.76 7.69 -18.61
N THR A 446 -11.24 7.12 -17.52
CA THR A 446 -10.28 7.79 -16.64
C THR A 446 -9.11 6.87 -16.34
N ILE A 447 -7.90 7.31 -16.68
CA ILE A 447 -6.66 6.73 -16.16
C ILE A 447 -6.44 7.29 -14.75
N TYR A 448 -6.16 6.39 -13.81
CA TYR A 448 -5.71 6.71 -12.48
C TYR A 448 -4.26 6.25 -12.35
N HIS A 449 -3.36 7.20 -12.14
CA HIS A 449 -1.93 6.98 -12.09
C HIS A 449 -1.38 7.31 -10.70
N GLU A 450 -0.93 6.30 -9.98
CA GLU A 450 -0.25 6.43 -8.70
C GLU A 450 1.26 6.36 -8.92
N TRP A 451 1.99 7.35 -8.42
CA TRP A 451 3.43 7.47 -8.59
C TRP A 451 4.12 8.07 -7.36
N SER A 452 5.45 7.88 -7.27
CA SER A 452 6.33 8.44 -6.24
C SER A 452 7.25 9.48 -6.87
N ALA A 453 7.50 10.57 -6.16
CA ALA A 453 8.50 11.57 -6.55
C ALA A 453 9.93 11.15 -6.18
N ASP A 454 10.12 10.15 -5.31
CA ASP A 454 11.43 9.59 -5.01
C ASP A 454 12.08 9.05 -6.28
N VAL A 455 13.22 9.59 -6.66
CA VAL A 455 13.96 9.28 -7.88
C VAL A 455 14.27 7.80 -8.02
N PHE A 456 14.44 7.09 -6.90
CA PHE A 456 14.69 5.65 -6.89
C PHE A 456 13.51 4.84 -7.44
N TYR A 457 12.26 5.31 -7.23
CA TYR A 457 11.04 4.66 -7.69
C TYR A 457 10.45 5.27 -8.97
N ALA A 458 10.89 6.46 -9.35
CA ALA A 458 10.42 7.15 -10.56
C ALA A 458 10.91 6.48 -11.86
N ASN A 459 12.01 5.73 -11.80
CA ASN A 459 12.53 4.98 -12.94
C ASN A 459 11.62 3.80 -13.31
N GLY A 460 11.18 3.74 -14.58
CA GLY A 460 10.22 2.76 -15.10
C GLY A 460 8.75 3.15 -14.86
N SER A 461 8.49 4.43 -14.64
CA SER A 461 7.14 4.97 -14.56
C SER A 461 6.42 4.92 -15.90
N PRO A 462 5.13 4.59 -15.94
CA PRO A 462 4.30 4.62 -17.14
C PRO A 462 3.94 6.03 -17.62
N ALA A 463 4.50 7.08 -17.02
CA ALA A 463 4.09 8.46 -17.24
C ALA A 463 4.15 8.89 -18.72
N GLN A 464 5.15 8.43 -19.46
CA GLN A 464 5.26 8.75 -20.90
C GLN A 464 4.16 8.09 -21.72
N VAL A 465 3.83 6.83 -21.44
CA VAL A 465 2.73 6.14 -22.11
C VAL A 465 1.39 6.80 -21.76
N ILE A 466 1.24 7.26 -20.51
CA ILE A 466 0.05 8.00 -20.08
C ILE A 466 -0.03 9.35 -20.79
N LEU A 467 1.09 10.07 -20.92
CA LEU A 467 1.16 11.34 -21.66
C LEU A 467 0.71 11.13 -23.12
N ALA A 468 1.27 10.12 -23.79
CA ALA A 468 0.89 9.80 -25.16
C ALA A 468 -0.59 9.38 -25.26
N ALA A 469 -1.09 8.58 -24.35
CA ALA A 469 -2.51 8.21 -24.27
C ALA A 469 -3.41 9.44 -24.08
N TYR A 470 -3.03 10.33 -23.15
CA TYR A 470 -3.79 11.55 -22.88
C TYR A 470 -3.79 12.48 -24.10
N GLN A 471 -2.64 12.74 -24.71
CA GLN A 471 -2.55 13.58 -25.90
C GLN A 471 -3.40 13.03 -27.06
N ARG A 472 -3.41 11.70 -27.23
CA ARG A 472 -4.12 11.03 -28.32
C ARG A 472 -5.64 10.97 -28.11
N TYR A 473 -6.11 10.83 -26.87
CA TYR A 473 -7.51 10.49 -26.57
C TYR A 473 -8.27 11.51 -25.73
N LYS A 474 -7.64 12.61 -25.25
CA LYS A 474 -8.30 13.61 -24.38
C LYS A 474 -9.54 14.20 -25.02
N ASN A 475 -9.52 14.46 -26.33
CA ASN A 475 -10.67 14.99 -27.08
C ASN A 475 -11.77 13.94 -27.34
N LEU A 476 -11.47 12.66 -27.11
CA LEU A 476 -12.41 11.54 -27.24
C LEU A 476 -13.01 11.09 -25.88
N GLY A 477 -12.68 11.82 -24.81
CA GLY A 477 -13.24 11.60 -23.48
C GLY A 477 -12.36 10.81 -22.53
N LEU A 478 -11.07 10.65 -22.82
CA LEU A 478 -10.08 10.16 -21.87
C LEU A 478 -9.62 11.30 -20.96
N ASN A 479 -9.58 11.05 -19.65
CA ASN A 479 -8.93 11.95 -18.70
C ASN A 479 -7.96 11.16 -17.81
N VAL A 480 -7.12 11.87 -17.08
CA VAL A 480 -6.14 11.29 -16.16
C VAL A 480 -6.29 11.94 -14.78
N LEU A 481 -6.17 11.17 -13.72
CA LEU A 481 -6.01 11.64 -12.35
C LEU A 481 -4.70 11.07 -11.80
N GLY A 482 -3.74 11.95 -11.56
CA GLY A 482 -2.46 11.59 -10.96
C GLY A 482 -2.51 11.65 -9.44
N LEU A 483 -1.82 10.73 -8.77
CA LEU A 483 -1.57 10.76 -7.33
C LEU A 483 -0.08 10.60 -7.05
N CYS A 484 0.50 11.59 -6.38
CA CYS A 484 1.84 11.50 -5.83
C CYS A 484 1.73 11.24 -4.33
N THR A 485 2.40 10.20 -3.83
CA THR A 485 2.23 9.70 -2.47
C THR A 485 3.27 10.24 -1.48
N ASP A 486 4.29 10.95 -1.94
CA ASP A 486 5.45 11.37 -1.15
C ASP A 486 5.94 12.80 -1.46
N ALA A 487 5.10 13.64 -2.05
CA ALA A 487 5.46 15.01 -2.41
C ALA A 487 5.76 15.93 -1.19
N ASP A 488 5.33 15.57 0.01
CA ASP A 488 5.72 16.30 1.24
C ASP A 488 7.22 16.20 1.51
N GLU A 489 7.82 15.05 1.20
CA GLU A 489 9.24 14.75 1.40
C GLU A 489 10.09 15.14 0.18
N PHE A 490 9.51 15.05 -1.03
CA PHE A 490 10.17 15.25 -2.34
C PHE A 490 9.41 16.25 -3.22
N ARG A 491 9.14 17.44 -2.71
CA ARG A 491 8.27 18.42 -3.38
C ARG A 491 8.84 19.02 -4.65
N GLU A 492 10.13 19.31 -4.66
CA GLU A 492 10.81 19.84 -5.84
C GLU A 492 10.85 18.78 -6.93
N GLU A 493 11.21 17.55 -6.57
CA GLU A 493 11.26 16.38 -7.46
C GLU A 493 9.87 16.05 -8.04
N ALA A 494 8.80 16.21 -7.25
CA ALA A 494 7.44 16.02 -7.73
C ALA A 494 7.05 17.03 -8.83
N TYR A 495 7.41 18.31 -8.65
CA TYR A 495 7.17 19.33 -9.67
C TYR A 495 8.05 19.13 -10.91
N ASP A 496 9.32 18.73 -10.73
CA ASP A 496 10.21 18.39 -11.82
C ASP A 496 9.66 17.21 -12.64
N TYR A 497 9.17 16.17 -11.95
CA TYR A 497 8.52 15.02 -12.58
C TYR A 497 7.27 15.42 -13.37
N MET A 498 6.39 16.25 -12.80
CA MET A 498 5.20 16.75 -13.49
C MET A 498 5.57 17.58 -14.72
N THR A 499 6.64 18.37 -14.66
CA THR A 499 7.15 19.17 -15.76
C THR A 499 7.77 18.28 -16.85
N LYS A 500 8.59 17.32 -16.43
CA LYS A 500 9.24 16.33 -17.32
C LYS A 500 8.24 15.58 -18.20
N TYR A 501 7.10 15.18 -17.59
CA TYR A 501 6.06 14.43 -18.31
C TYR A 501 4.88 15.30 -18.77
N GLU A 502 5.07 16.62 -18.84
CA GLU A 502 4.04 17.57 -19.34
C GLU A 502 2.63 17.28 -18.81
N MET A 503 2.51 17.02 -17.47
CA MET A 503 1.25 16.62 -16.86
C MET A 503 0.23 17.74 -16.87
N GLU A 504 -0.60 17.84 -17.90
CA GLU A 504 -1.70 18.81 -18.01
C GLU A 504 -2.94 18.42 -17.21
N TRP A 505 -2.99 17.20 -16.69
CA TRP A 505 -4.13 16.67 -15.92
C TRP A 505 -3.99 16.97 -14.42
N PRO A 506 -5.10 16.89 -13.65
CA PRO A 506 -5.06 17.06 -12.19
C PRO A 506 -4.17 16.02 -11.51
N VAL A 507 -3.29 16.50 -10.62
CA VAL A 507 -2.45 15.66 -9.76
C VAL A 507 -2.75 15.99 -8.30
N ILE A 508 -3.08 14.97 -7.50
CA ILE A 508 -3.16 15.07 -6.06
C ILE A 508 -1.75 14.84 -5.51
N LEU A 509 -1.14 15.90 -4.99
CA LEU A 509 0.14 15.83 -4.30
C LEU A 509 -0.08 15.44 -2.83
N ASP A 510 0.88 14.74 -2.23
CA ASP A 510 0.81 14.30 -0.83
C ASP A 510 -0.42 13.43 -0.54
N ALA A 511 -0.80 12.58 -1.48
CA ALA A 511 -1.81 11.57 -1.23
C ALA A 511 -1.31 10.68 -0.08
N ASP A 512 -2.10 10.59 0.99
CA ASP A 512 -1.75 9.72 2.12
C ASP A 512 -1.49 8.29 1.61
N PRO A 513 -0.25 7.77 1.71
CA PRO A 513 0.06 6.42 1.25
C PRO A 513 -0.81 5.35 1.92
N PHE A 514 -1.30 5.61 3.16
CA PHE A 514 -2.25 4.75 3.83
C PHE A 514 -3.66 4.85 3.23
N LEU A 515 -4.06 6.03 2.73
CA LEU A 515 -5.33 6.19 2.03
C LEU A 515 -5.33 5.34 0.76
N VAL A 516 -4.31 5.47 -0.07
CA VAL A 516 -4.16 4.71 -1.31
C VAL A 516 -4.08 3.21 -1.01
N TRP A 517 -3.26 2.81 -0.05
CA TRP A 517 -3.17 1.41 0.37
C TRP A 517 -4.49 0.86 0.92
N ASN A 518 -5.21 1.64 1.74
CA ASN A 518 -6.51 1.22 2.27
C ASN A 518 -7.59 1.14 1.17
N CYS A 519 -7.49 1.97 0.13
CA CYS A 519 -8.43 1.97 -0.98
C CYS A 519 -8.15 0.87 -2.00
N PHE A 520 -6.89 0.70 -2.41
CA PHE A 520 -6.51 -0.21 -3.51
C PHE A 520 -5.74 -1.46 -3.04
N GLY A 521 -5.44 -1.58 -1.74
CA GLY A 521 -4.76 -2.76 -1.19
C GLY A 521 -3.32 -2.96 -1.66
N SER A 522 -2.78 -2.08 -2.49
CA SER A 522 -1.45 -2.17 -3.09
C SER A 522 -0.48 -1.21 -2.41
N ARG A 523 0.76 -1.69 -2.22
CA ARG A 523 1.93 -0.84 -1.86
C ARG A 523 2.82 -0.58 -3.07
N ARG A 524 2.36 -0.94 -4.25
CA ARG A 524 3.14 -0.76 -5.45
C ARG A 524 3.01 0.68 -5.91
N LEU A 525 4.13 1.26 -6.26
CA LEU A 525 4.25 2.57 -6.87
C LEU A 525 4.26 2.40 -8.40
N ASN A 526 3.96 3.46 -9.13
CA ASN A 526 3.91 3.48 -10.59
C ASN A 526 2.85 2.54 -11.18
N VAL A 527 1.65 2.57 -10.60
CA VAL A 527 0.53 1.76 -11.07
C VAL A 527 -0.46 2.58 -11.87
N VAL A 528 -1.05 1.93 -12.87
CA VAL A 528 -2.05 2.51 -13.77
C VAL A 528 -3.32 1.69 -13.70
N TYR A 529 -4.41 2.36 -13.44
CA TYR A 529 -5.76 1.80 -13.54
C TYR A 529 -6.53 2.55 -14.63
N LEU A 530 -7.36 1.85 -15.38
CA LEU A 530 -8.33 2.47 -16.30
C LEU A 530 -9.75 2.16 -15.81
N PHE A 531 -10.55 3.18 -15.67
CA PHE A 531 -11.96 3.09 -15.26
C PHE A 531 -12.89 3.59 -16.37
N ASP A 532 -14.08 2.99 -16.46
CA ASP A 532 -15.17 3.50 -17.28
C ASP A 532 -15.93 4.67 -16.61
N GLU A 533 -16.91 5.22 -17.28
CA GLU A 533 -17.76 6.34 -16.80
C GLU A 533 -18.58 6.02 -15.53
N ASN A 534 -18.74 4.75 -15.19
CA ASN A 534 -19.39 4.28 -13.97
C ASN A 534 -18.40 4.02 -12.82
N GLY A 535 -17.09 4.17 -13.10
CA GLY A 535 -16.01 3.87 -12.17
C GLY A 535 -15.65 2.40 -12.09
N LYS A 536 -16.15 1.54 -13.02
CA LYS A 536 -15.75 0.13 -13.08
C LYS A 536 -14.33 0.01 -13.63
N LEU A 537 -13.51 -0.81 -12.99
CA LEU A 537 -12.17 -1.12 -13.42
C LEU A 537 -12.17 -1.91 -14.72
N LEU A 538 -11.46 -1.40 -15.74
CA LEU A 538 -11.29 -2.03 -17.05
C LEU A 538 -9.88 -2.55 -17.28
N TYR A 539 -8.87 -1.95 -16.63
CA TYR A 539 -7.48 -2.30 -16.82
C TYR A 539 -6.65 -1.95 -15.58
N TYR A 540 -5.63 -2.75 -15.36
CA TYR A 540 -4.59 -2.51 -14.37
C TYR A 540 -3.24 -2.98 -14.93
N ASN A 541 -2.20 -2.14 -14.86
CA ASN A 541 -0.86 -2.61 -15.14
C ASN A 541 -0.18 -3.05 -13.85
N GLY A 542 0.39 -4.24 -13.83
CA GLY A 542 1.38 -4.59 -12.82
C GLY A 542 2.74 -3.95 -13.20
N LEU A 543 3.74 -4.07 -12.34
CA LEU A 543 5.10 -3.49 -12.45
C LEU A 543 5.88 -3.72 -13.77
N ASN A 544 5.33 -4.36 -14.78
CA ASN A 544 6.07 -4.84 -15.96
C ASN A 544 5.71 -4.15 -17.27
N GLY A 545 5.25 -2.91 -17.23
CA GLY A 545 5.01 -2.11 -18.43
C GLY A 545 3.55 -2.04 -18.88
N ASP A 546 3.29 -1.07 -19.75
CA ASP A 546 1.96 -0.66 -20.19
C ASP A 546 1.58 -1.25 -21.53
N GLU A 547 2.20 -2.37 -21.91
CA GLU A 547 2.10 -2.99 -23.24
C GLU A 547 0.65 -3.17 -23.75
N ASN A 548 -0.33 -3.26 -22.85
CA ASN A 548 -1.73 -3.47 -23.21
C ASN A 548 -2.62 -2.21 -23.07
N LEU A 549 -2.12 -1.10 -22.53
CA LEU A 549 -2.93 0.11 -22.30
C LEU A 549 -3.33 0.77 -23.62
N MET A 550 -2.36 1.03 -24.50
CA MET A 550 -2.61 1.69 -25.78
C MET A 550 -3.50 0.86 -26.71
N PRO A 551 -3.28 -0.47 -26.89
CA PRO A 551 -4.18 -1.32 -27.67
C PRO A 551 -5.61 -1.31 -27.11
N LEU A 552 -5.79 -1.35 -25.79
CA LEU A 552 -7.12 -1.29 -25.17
C LEU A 552 -7.79 0.07 -25.42
N LEU A 553 -7.07 1.17 -25.26
CA LEU A 553 -7.62 2.50 -25.56
C LEU A 553 -7.99 2.65 -27.03
N GLN A 554 -7.24 2.07 -27.95
CA GLN A 554 -7.56 2.04 -29.37
C GLN A 554 -8.84 1.22 -29.62
N GLU A 555 -9.04 0.10 -28.97
CA GLU A 555 -10.27 -0.68 -29.03
C GLU A 555 -11.48 0.11 -28.51
N LEU A 556 -11.33 0.80 -27.37
CA LEU A 556 -12.41 1.52 -26.69
C LEU A 556 -12.75 2.86 -27.34
N LEU A 557 -11.79 3.58 -27.91
CA LEU A 557 -11.89 4.96 -28.37
C LEU A 557 -11.61 5.12 -29.87
N GLY A 558 -11.16 4.08 -30.56
CA GLY A 558 -10.73 4.14 -31.96
C GLY A 558 -9.28 4.63 -32.13
N GLU A 559 -8.89 5.03 -33.34
CA GLU A 559 -7.50 5.39 -33.66
C GLU A 559 -6.99 6.62 -32.91
N GLY A 560 -7.86 7.48 -32.42
CA GLY A 560 -7.48 8.71 -31.73
C GLY A 560 -6.97 9.81 -32.65
N GLU A 561 -6.48 10.90 -32.05
CA GLU A 561 -5.84 12.00 -32.78
C GLU A 561 -4.33 11.83 -32.63
N TRP A 562 -3.65 11.52 -33.74
CA TRP A 562 -2.22 11.28 -33.77
C TRP A 562 -1.59 12.16 -34.83
N TYR A 563 -0.46 12.83 -34.48
CA TYR A 563 0.28 13.57 -35.45
C TYR A 563 1.18 12.64 -36.27
N GLU A 564 1.03 12.64 -37.60
CA GLU A 564 1.94 11.98 -38.51
C GLU A 564 2.66 13.03 -39.35
N SER A 565 3.96 12.86 -39.54
CA SER A 565 4.75 13.71 -40.44
C SER A 565 4.22 13.63 -41.87
N THR A 566 4.01 14.77 -42.47
CA THR A 566 3.51 14.90 -43.87
C THR A 566 4.53 15.50 -44.83
N ASP A 567 5.57 16.18 -44.32
CA ASP A 567 6.64 16.80 -45.09
C ASP A 567 7.99 16.16 -44.76
N LEU A 568 8.41 15.24 -45.62
CA LEU A 568 9.72 14.58 -45.51
C LEU A 568 10.83 15.33 -46.26
N SER A 569 10.64 16.57 -46.74
CA SER A 569 11.58 17.30 -47.55
C SER A 569 12.90 17.67 -46.85
N ALA A 570 12.88 17.64 -45.50
CA ALA A 570 14.07 17.86 -44.66
C ALA A 570 14.89 16.59 -44.43
N ASP A 571 14.28 15.40 -44.62
CA ASP A 571 14.90 14.13 -44.26
C ASP A 571 16.23 13.91 -45.03
N GLY A 572 17.27 13.49 -44.30
CA GLY A 572 18.63 13.30 -44.84
C GLY A 572 19.42 14.59 -45.06
N ARG A 573 18.89 15.77 -44.72
CA ARG A 573 19.63 17.04 -44.87
C ARG A 573 20.73 17.14 -43.82
N TYR A 574 21.96 17.42 -44.25
CA TYR A 574 23.11 17.57 -43.38
C TYR A 574 23.35 19.05 -43.01
N HIS A 575 23.75 19.26 -41.76
CA HIS A 575 24.08 20.55 -41.20
C HIS A 575 25.43 20.51 -40.46
N VAL A 576 26.36 21.39 -40.85
CA VAL A 576 27.67 21.53 -40.19
C VAL A 576 27.48 22.33 -38.92
N LEU A 577 27.92 21.77 -37.77
CA LEU A 577 28.01 22.47 -36.50
C LEU A 577 29.40 23.02 -36.22
N GLN A 578 30.42 22.24 -36.60
CA GLN A 578 31.83 22.58 -36.40
C GLN A 578 32.72 21.90 -37.44
N GLU A 579 33.77 22.60 -37.87
CA GLU A 579 34.85 22.07 -38.70
C GLU A 579 36.16 22.02 -37.91
N ALA A 580 36.95 20.96 -38.15
CA ALA A 580 38.29 20.85 -37.60
C ALA A 580 39.19 21.95 -38.15
N THR A 581 39.97 22.58 -37.27
CA THR A 581 40.80 23.75 -37.64
C THR A 581 42.31 23.52 -37.44
N VAL A 582 42.73 22.36 -36.95
CA VAL A 582 44.13 22.05 -36.67
C VAL A 582 44.87 21.79 -37.99
N PRO A 583 45.90 22.60 -38.35
CA PRO A 583 46.65 22.40 -39.60
C PRO A 583 47.36 21.05 -39.61
N ASN A 584 47.28 20.38 -40.75
CA ASN A 584 47.91 19.08 -41.01
C ASN A 584 47.42 17.91 -40.16
N ALA A 585 46.29 18.08 -39.49
CA ALA A 585 45.58 17.02 -38.75
C ALA A 585 44.39 16.51 -39.58
N ASN A 586 44.04 15.24 -39.43
CA ASN A 586 42.76 14.73 -39.93
C ASN A 586 41.65 15.19 -39.01
N GLY A 587 40.51 15.63 -39.57
CA GLY A 587 39.32 15.89 -38.82
C GLY A 587 38.73 14.60 -38.22
N ILE A 588 38.40 14.64 -36.93
CA ILE A 588 37.77 13.51 -36.20
C ILE A 588 36.26 13.66 -36.34
N ARG A 589 35.60 12.65 -36.87
CA ARG A 589 34.21 12.73 -37.31
C ARG A 589 33.22 12.32 -36.24
N VAL A 590 32.27 13.19 -35.96
CA VAL A 590 31.10 12.92 -35.09
C VAL A 590 29.83 13.34 -35.84
N VAL A 591 28.95 12.38 -36.05
CA VAL A 591 27.66 12.60 -36.71
C VAL A 591 26.54 12.47 -35.67
N LEU A 592 25.77 13.54 -35.53
CA LEU A 592 24.63 13.55 -34.61
C LEU A 592 23.33 13.33 -35.38
N MET A 593 22.38 12.67 -34.76
CA MET A 593 21.04 12.49 -35.31
C MET A 593 20.02 12.24 -34.17
N GLY A 594 18.77 12.30 -34.50
CA GLY A 594 17.72 12.02 -33.49
C GLY A 594 16.62 11.17 -34.09
N ASP A 595 15.91 10.43 -33.25
CA ASP A 595 14.79 9.58 -33.61
C ASP A 595 13.51 9.94 -32.84
N GLY A 596 12.35 9.73 -33.47
CA GLY A 596 11.07 10.11 -32.90
C GLY A 596 10.77 11.62 -33.03
N PHE A 597 11.40 12.33 -33.94
CA PHE A 597 11.13 13.73 -34.24
C PHE A 597 10.37 13.88 -35.56
N SER A 598 9.24 14.61 -35.51
CA SER A 598 8.42 14.87 -36.69
C SER A 598 8.91 16.05 -37.53
N ASP A 599 8.33 16.21 -38.72
CA ASP A 599 8.57 17.35 -39.61
C ASP A 599 8.31 18.70 -38.91
N ARG A 600 7.25 18.81 -38.12
CA ARG A 600 6.94 20.05 -37.39
C ARG A 600 7.98 20.38 -36.30
N GLN A 601 8.54 19.38 -35.64
CA GLN A 601 9.56 19.57 -34.60
C GLN A 601 10.92 19.99 -35.25
N ILE A 602 11.22 19.48 -36.44
CA ILE A 602 12.37 19.93 -37.23
C ILE A 602 12.16 21.35 -37.74
N GLN A 603 10.98 21.66 -38.26
CA GLN A 603 10.66 22.99 -38.79
C GLN A 603 10.60 24.06 -37.68
N SER A 604 10.19 23.70 -36.45
CA SER A 604 10.16 24.63 -35.30
C SER A 604 11.57 25.02 -34.81
N GLY A 605 12.60 24.28 -35.21
CA GLY A 605 13.96 24.46 -34.75
C GLY A 605 14.31 23.69 -33.47
N LEU A 606 13.38 22.99 -32.85
CA LEU A 606 13.60 22.18 -31.64
C LEU A 606 14.72 21.14 -31.91
N TYR A 607 14.61 20.40 -32.96
CA TYR A 607 15.60 19.38 -33.35
C TYR A 607 17.02 19.97 -33.46
N SER A 608 17.19 21.09 -34.19
CA SER A 608 18.48 21.72 -34.36
C SER A 608 19.08 22.25 -33.05
N GLU A 609 18.23 22.68 -32.09
CA GLU A 609 18.68 23.13 -30.79
C GLU A 609 19.17 21.98 -29.94
N LEU A 610 18.44 20.84 -29.93
CA LEU A 610 18.85 19.61 -29.26
C LEU A 610 20.16 19.04 -29.83
N MET A 611 20.37 19.08 -31.13
CA MET A 611 21.63 18.66 -31.74
C MET A 611 22.80 19.54 -31.31
N LYS A 612 22.60 20.85 -31.15
CA LYS A 612 23.63 21.75 -30.58
C LYS A 612 23.90 21.42 -29.10
N GLN A 613 22.88 21.20 -28.30
CA GLN A 613 23.05 20.78 -26.91
C GLN A 613 23.85 19.48 -26.82
N THR A 614 23.57 18.50 -27.70
CA THR A 614 24.30 17.22 -27.78
C THR A 614 25.78 17.44 -28.08
N MET A 615 26.09 18.31 -29.05
CA MET A 615 27.47 18.67 -29.34
C MET A 615 28.15 19.34 -28.13
N GLU A 616 27.51 20.32 -27.50
CA GLU A 616 28.10 21.01 -26.36
C GLU A 616 28.30 20.07 -25.15
N ALA A 617 27.40 19.12 -24.90
CA ALA A 617 27.58 18.09 -23.88
C ALA A 617 28.81 17.20 -24.17
N PHE A 618 28.99 16.75 -25.41
CA PHE A 618 30.15 15.97 -25.83
C PHE A 618 31.48 16.69 -25.52
N PHE A 619 31.53 18.02 -25.70
CA PHE A 619 32.72 18.82 -25.45
C PHE A 619 32.82 19.41 -24.04
N GLN A 620 31.91 19.06 -23.13
CA GLN A 620 31.86 19.70 -21.81
C GLN A 620 33.06 19.37 -20.91
N GLN A 621 33.60 18.15 -21.03
CA GLN A 621 34.70 17.67 -20.17
C GLN A 621 36.03 17.59 -20.89
N GLU A 622 37.14 17.63 -20.11
CA GLU A 622 38.46 17.36 -20.63
C GLU A 622 38.67 15.85 -20.92
N PRO A 623 39.37 15.47 -21.97
CA PRO A 623 40.15 16.33 -22.87
C PRO A 623 39.40 16.91 -24.07
N PHE A 624 38.11 16.64 -24.21
CA PHE A 624 37.32 17.10 -25.34
C PHE A 624 37.25 18.61 -25.44
N SER A 625 37.05 19.31 -24.35
CA SER A 625 36.88 20.78 -24.32
C SER A 625 38.10 21.50 -24.88
N SER A 626 39.31 21.09 -24.51
CA SER A 626 40.54 21.71 -24.99
C SER A 626 41.04 21.18 -26.34
N HIS A 627 40.47 20.04 -26.81
CA HIS A 627 40.80 19.44 -28.10
C HIS A 627 39.69 19.58 -29.13
N ARG A 628 38.69 20.41 -28.85
CA ARG A 628 37.53 20.64 -29.73
C ARG A 628 37.91 20.94 -31.17
N GLN A 629 38.99 21.68 -31.41
CA GLN A 629 39.47 22.04 -32.73
C GLN A 629 39.93 20.88 -33.63
N TYR A 630 40.01 19.66 -33.11
CA TYR A 630 40.34 18.46 -33.90
C TYR A 630 39.11 17.80 -34.54
N PHE A 631 37.88 18.23 -34.18
CA PHE A 631 36.67 17.53 -34.54
C PHE A 631 35.87 18.22 -35.65
N ASP A 632 35.42 17.41 -36.61
CA ASP A 632 34.36 17.72 -37.56
C ASP A 632 33.04 17.18 -37.02
N VAL A 633 32.10 18.07 -36.74
CA VAL A 633 30.81 17.71 -36.12
C VAL A 633 29.67 18.27 -36.95
N GLY A 634 28.71 17.46 -37.24
CA GLY A 634 27.46 17.89 -37.86
C GLY A 634 26.31 16.96 -37.53
N TYR A 635 25.13 17.38 -37.88
CA TYR A 635 23.93 16.56 -37.69
C TYR A 635 23.14 16.37 -38.96
N VAL A 636 22.36 15.29 -38.98
CA VAL A 636 21.47 14.97 -40.11
C VAL A 636 20.03 15.13 -39.64
N ASP A 637 19.21 15.83 -40.42
CA ASP A 637 17.76 15.84 -40.16
C ASP A 637 17.21 14.44 -40.40
N VAL A 638 16.57 13.85 -39.40
CA VAL A 638 15.92 12.53 -39.48
C VAL A 638 14.45 12.70 -39.13
N VAL A 639 13.59 12.57 -40.15
CA VAL A 639 12.15 12.80 -40.02
C VAL A 639 11.44 11.48 -39.71
N SER A 640 11.02 11.32 -38.48
CA SER A 640 10.19 10.18 -38.08
C SER A 640 8.72 10.37 -38.43
N LYS A 641 8.02 9.30 -38.74
CA LYS A 641 6.58 9.34 -39.01
C LYS A 641 5.81 9.84 -37.81
N HIS A 642 6.08 9.26 -36.64
CA HIS A 642 5.47 9.62 -35.38
C HIS A 642 6.46 10.37 -34.48
N GLU A 643 5.90 11.22 -33.59
CA GLU A 643 6.65 11.85 -32.53
C GLU A 643 6.83 10.87 -31.36
N MET A 644 7.96 10.98 -30.67
CA MET A 644 8.37 10.19 -29.52
C MET A 644 8.75 8.72 -29.85
N VAL A 645 9.80 8.26 -29.19
CA VAL A 645 10.21 6.86 -29.18
C VAL A 645 9.43 6.13 -28.08
N MET A 646 8.47 5.32 -28.49
CA MET A 646 7.63 4.51 -27.61
C MET A 646 7.03 3.34 -28.39
N GLU A 647 6.50 2.35 -27.65
CA GLU A 647 5.86 1.20 -28.28
C GLU A 647 4.64 1.61 -29.13
N GLY A 648 4.55 1.02 -30.30
CA GLY A 648 3.50 1.31 -31.28
C GLY A 648 3.77 2.50 -32.19
N ASN A 649 4.85 3.28 -31.97
CA ASN A 649 5.28 4.36 -32.87
C ASN A 649 6.22 3.88 -33.96
N GLU A 650 6.00 4.38 -35.18
CA GLU A 650 6.93 4.17 -36.32
C GLU A 650 7.91 5.34 -36.35
N THR A 651 9.17 5.08 -36.02
CA THR A 651 10.25 6.08 -36.04
C THR A 651 11.28 5.74 -37.10
N ALA A 652 12.05 6.74 -37.55
CA ALA A 652 12.93 6.60 -38.70
C ALA A 652 14.13 5.68 -38.43
N LEU A 653 14.67 5.68 -37.21
CA LEU A 653 15.81 4.85 -36.82
C LEU A 653 15.36 3.61 -36.03
N GLU A 654 14.04 3.36 -35.94
CA GLU A 654 13.47 2.21 -35.25
C GLU A 654 13.98 2.07 -33.79
N CYS A 655 14.21 3.22 -33.12
CA CYS A 655 14.64 3.18 -31.71
C CYS A 655 13.59 2.52 -30.83
N TYR A 656 14.06 1.73 -29.87
CA TYR A 656 13.23 1.02 -28.91
C TYR A 656 13.83 1.09 -27.50
N LEU A 657 12.97 1.12 -26.50
CA LEU A 657 13.35 1.04 -25.09
C LEU A 657 13.33 -0.43 -24.67
N GLY A 658 14.46 -0.91 -24.15
CA GLY A 658 14.63 -2.28 -23.70
C GLY A 658 14.43 -2.41 -22.18
N SER A 659 14.79 -3.56 -21.63
CA SER A 659 14.72 -3.78 -20.19
C SER A 659 15.74 -2.94 -19.40
N GLY A 660 15.33 -2.40 -18.26
CA GLY A 660 16.16 -1.47 -17.45
C GLY A 660 16.38 -0.17 -18.23
N THR A 661 17.61 0.29 -18.33
CA THR A 661 17.99 1.53 -19.03
C THR A 661 18.58 1.27 -20.44
N THR A 662 18.33 0.09 -21.00
CA THR A 662 18.80 -0.26 -22.35
C THR A 662 17.97 0.47 -23.41
N ILE A 663 18.66 1.05 -24.38
CA ILE A 663 18.07 1.62 -25.61
C ILE A 663 18.86 1.15 -26.83
N GLY A 664 18.17 0.93 -27.93
CA GLY A 664 18.79 0.59 -29.20
C GLY A 664 17.97 1.10 -30.38
N GLY A 665 18.45 0.86 -31.57
CA GLY A 665 17.80 1.23 -32.82
C GLY A 665 18.35 0.43 -33.98
N ASN A 666 18.03 0.85 -35.19
CA ASN A 666 18.58 0.25 -36.39
C ASN A 666 19.94 0.89 -36.77
N ASP A 667 21.02 0.31 -36.20
CA ASP A 667 22.40 0.83 -36.42
C ASP A 667 22.79 0.91 -37.89
N GLU A 668 22.24 0.04 -38.77
CA GLU A 668 22.50 0.12 -40.21
C GLU A 668 21.89 1.39 -40.80
N THR A 669 20.66 1.70 -40.47
CA THR A 669 19.98 2.94 -40.85
C THR A 669 20.74 4.16 -40.36
N CYS A 670 21.23 4.14 -39.09
CA CYS A 670 22.07 5.22 -38.55
C CYS A 670 23.35 5.43 -39.38
N ARG A 671 24.01 4.35 -39.84
CA ARG A 671 25.20 4.42 -40.70
C ARG A 671 24.86 4.96 -42.08
N GLU A 672 23.72 4.60 -42.66
CA GLU A 672 23.27 5.15 -43.94
C GLU A 672 23.05 6.67 -43.87
N TYR A 673 22.36 7.16 -42.81
CA TYR A 673 22.24 8.61 -42.59
C TYR A 673 23.60 9.28 -42.35
N ALA A 674 24.50 8.66 -41.63
CA ALA A 674 25.85 9.22 -41.44
C ALA A 674 26.63 9.32 -42.74
N LYS A 675 26.53 8.33 -43.61
CA LYS A 675 27.16 8.36 -44.94
C LYS A 675 26.50 9.40 -45.88
N SER A 676 25.18 9.54 -45.81
CA SER A 676 24.45 10.52 -46.62
C SER A 676 24.85 11.97 -46.32
N SER A 677 25.35 12.24 -45.13
CA SER A 677 25.89 13.55 -44.72
C SER A 677 27.09 14.01 -45.59
N GLY A 678 27.81 13.07 -46.18
CA GLY A 678 29.08 13.33 -46.83
C GLY A 678 30.25 13.58 -45.88
N LEU A 679 30.04 13.58 -44.56
CA LEU A 679 31.09 13.74 -43.55
C LEU A 679 31.93 12.47 -43.42
N THR A 680 31.35 11.31 -43.66
CA THR A 680 32.01 10.01 -43.52
C THR A 680 31.75 9.13 -44.76
N THR A 681 32.65 8.21 -45.03
CA THR A 681 32.55 7.21 -46.10
C THR A 681 32.65 5.81 -45.52
N ASP A 682 32.37 4.76 -46.30
CA ASP A 682 32.49 3.37 -45.86
C ASP A 682 33.85 3.05 -45.21
N SER A 683 34.97 3.62 -45.77
CA SER A 683 36.30 3.41 -45.23
C SER A 683 36.60 4.19 -43.96
N GLU A 684 35.92 5.30 -43.75
CA GLU A 684 36.10 6.21 -42.59
C GLU A 684 35.12 5.92 -41.46
N LEU A 685 34.03 5.23 -41.79
CA LEU A 685 32.98 4.86 -40.85
C LEU A 685 33.54 4.11 -39.61
N ASN A 686 34.58 3.29 -39.84
CA ASN A 686 35.23 2.52 -38.73
C ASN A 686 35.85 3.39 -37.63
N GLU A 687 36.08 4.70 -37.89
CA GLU A 687 36.58 5.64 -36.85
C GLU A 687 35.59 6.79 -36.59
N THR A 688 34.36 6.71 -37.15
CA THR A 688 33.31 7.71 -36.97
C THR A 688 32.46 7.36 -35.73
N LEU A 689 32.20 8.35 -34.87
CA LEU A 689 31.22 8.26 -33.83
C LEU A 689 29.85 8.73 -34.36
N ILE A 690 28.84 7.90 -34.19
CA ILE A 690 27.44 8.29 -34.40
C ILE A 690 26.76 8.44 -33.03
N VAL A 691 26.05 9.53 -32.87
CA VAL A 691 25.31 9.83 -31.64
C VAL A 691 23.84 10.02 -31.97
N VAL A 692 22.98 9.25 -31.32
CA VAL A 692 21.53 9.22 -31.53
C VAL A 692 20.80 9.69 -30.28
N LEU A 693 20.10 10.82 -30.41
CA LEU A 693 19.17 11.30 -29.39
C LEU A 693 17.78 10.76 -29.66
N ALA A 694 17.27 9.94 -28.77
CA ALA A 694 15.88 9.48 -28.83
C ALA A 694 14.93 10.51 -28.20
N ASN A 695 13.88 10.87 -28.91
CA ASN A 695 12.84 11.77 -28.39
C ASN A 695 11.94 11.04 -27.40
N THR A 696 12.44 10.86 -26.20
CA THR A 696 11.77 10.30 -25.04
C THR A 696 12.42 10.84 -23.77
N VAL A 697 11.65 11.08 -22.71
CA VAL A 697 12.16 11.51 -21.40
C VAL A 697 12.39 10.35 -20.44
N GLU A 698 12.12 9.11 -20.88
CA GLU A 698 12.50 7.92 -20.13
C GLU A 698 14.02 7.81 -20.07
N HIS A 699 14.58 7.64 -18.86
CA HIS A 699 16.03 7.61 -18.70
C HIS A 699 16.62 6.32 -19.27
N HIS A 700 17.26 6.43 -20.44
CA HIS A 700 17.95 5.33 -21.10
C HIS A 700 19.27 5.81 -21.73
N GLY A 701 20.24 4.92 -21.72
CA GLY A 701 21.51 5.14 -22.41
C GLY A 701 22.19 3.80 -22.72
N THR A 702 22.71 3.64 -23.91
CA THR A 702 23.48 2.45 -24.33
C THR A 702 24.36 2.78 -25.51
N CYS A 703 25.61 2.38 -25.45
CA CYS A 703 26.52 2.50 -26.58
C CYS A 703 26.80 1.14 -27.24
N TYR A 704 26.61 1.05 -28.55
CA TYR A 704 26.97 -0.11 -29.38
C TYR A 704 28.36 0.11 -29.97
N MET A 705 29.33 -0.70 -29.55
CA MET A 705 30.74 -0.59 -29.96
C MET A 705 31.13 -1.72 -30.92
N TYR A 706 31.74 -1.37 -32.02
CA TYR A 706 32.09 -2.28 -33.10
C TYR A 706 33.61 -2.35 -33.29
N GLY A 707 34.21 -3.52 -33.04
CA GLY A 707 35.63 -3.81 -33.25
C GLY A 707 35.84 -4.63 -34.52
N ASP A 708 36.52 -4.07 -35.50
CA ASP A 708 36.85 -4.77 -36.77
C ASP A 708 38.25 -5.33 -36.72
N TYR A 709 38.38 -6.65 -36.71
CA TYR A 709 39.70 -7.34 -36.69
C TYR A 709 40.59 -7.08 -37.92
N GLN A 710 40.08 -6.43 -38.97
CA GLN A 710 40.90 -5.94 -40.08
C GLN A 710 41.68 -4.67 -39.70
N TYR A 711 41.24 -3.95 -38.68
CA TYR A 711 41.74 -2.65 -38.26
C TYR A 711 42.06 -2.66 -36.76
N THR A 712 43.05 -3.44 -36.36
CA THR A 712 43.52 -3.49 -34.97
C THR A 712 44.39 -2.28 -34.61
N GLY A 713 44.49 -1.95 -33.33
CA GLY A 713 45.30 -0.84 -32.83
C GLY A 713 45.14 -0.69 -31.31
N ASP A 714 46.00 0.10 -30.65
CA ASP A 714 46.08 0.24 -29.20
C ASP A 714 45.42 1.53 -28.65
N TYR A 715 44.73 2.29 -29.50
CA TYR A 715 44.25 3.65 -29.21
C TYR A 715 42.72 3.77 -29.12
N GLY A 716 42.02 2.71 -28.83
CA GLY A 716 40.57 2.73 -28.75
C GLY A 716 39.89 2.63 -30.14
N ARG A 717 40.45 1.87 -31.08
CA ARG A 717 40.00 1.74 -32.44
C ARG A 717 38.61 1.12 -32.55
N GLY A 718 37.80 1.62 -33.52
CA GLY A 718 36.50 1.04 -33.83
C GLY A 718 35.39 2.07 -33.88
N HIS A 719 34.31 1.68 -34.58
CA HIS A 719 33.07 2.43 -34.71
C HIS A 719 32.22 2.39 -33.43
N ALA A 720 31.33 3.37 -33.29
CA ALA A 720 30.30 3.31 -32.27
C ALA A 720 29.02 4.05 -32.65
N VAL A 721 27.89 3.53 -32.20
CA VAL A 721 26.60 4.21 -32.18
C VAL A 721 26.15 4.35 -30.72
N ALA A 722 26.09 5.57 -30.23
CA ALA A 722 25.72 5.88 -28.85
C ALA A 722 24.30 6.45 -28.81
N TYR A 723 23.43 5.80 -28.09
CA TYR A 723 22.03 6.21 -27.88
C TYR A 723 21.86 6.78 -26.52
N PHE A 724 21.08 7.86 -26.42
CA PHE A 724 20.66 8.43 -25.14
C PHE A 724 19.35 9.21 -25.29
N THR A 725 18.77 9.66 -24.19
CA THR A 725 17.43 10.25 -24.15
C THR A 725 17.44 11.68 -23.63
N LEU A 726 16.29 12.34 -23.69
CA LEU A 726 16.08 13.65 -23.09
C LEU A 726 16.06 13.56 -21.56
N GLU A 727 16.43 14.62 -20.88
CA GLU A 727 16.18 14.83 -19.44
C GLU A 727 14.74 15.28 -19.21
N GLU A 728 14.30 16.26 -19.99
CA GLU A 728 12.95 16.80 -20.06
C GLU A 728 12.67 17.30 -21.49
N PRO A 729 11.41 17.59 -21.85
CA PRO A 729 11.07 18.11 -23.16
C PRO A 729 11.92 19.32 -23.55
N GLY A 730 12.68 19.19 -24.62
CA GLY A 730 13.56 20.25 -25.12
C GLY A 730 14.93 20.37 -24.44
N LEU A 731 15.25 19.48 -23.50
CA LEU A 731 16.53 19.43 -22.82
C LEU A 731 17.13 18.02 -22.87
N ILE A 732 18.40 17.89 -23.22
CA ILE A 732 19.08 16.59 -23.26
C ILE A 732 19.57 16.16 -21.87
N ASN A 733 19.71 14.85 -21.65
CA ASN A 733 20.42 14.32 -20.49
C ASN A 733 21.93 14.42 -20.72
N VAL A 734 22.53 15.47 -20.16
CA VAL A 734 23.96 15.80 -20.36
C VAL A 734 24.88 14.71 -19.80
N GLY A 735 24.61 14.22 -18.60
CA GLY A 735 25.41 13.18 -17.96
C GLY A 735 25.45 11.90 -18.78
N THR A 736 24.27 11.45 -19.23
CA THR A 736 24.13 10.27 -20.08
C THR A 736 24.80 10.47 -21.45
N ALA A 737 24.64 11.65 -22.06
CA ALA A 737 25.30 11.97 -23.32
C ALA A 737 26.84 11.88 -23.19
N ILE A 738 27.45 12.37 -22.13
CA ILE A 738 28.89 12.28 -21.88
C ILE A 738 29.28 10.83 -21.63
N HIS A 739 28.56 10.09 -20.81
CA HIS A 739 28.84 8.69 -20.49
C HIS A 739 28.83 7.82 -21.77
N GLU A 740 27.72 7.88 -22.53
CA GLU A 740 27.52 7.02 -23.70
C GLU A 740 28.33 7.45 -24.91
N ALA A 741 28.30 8.74 -25.29
CA ALA A 741 28.96 9.19 -26.50
C ALA A 741 30.45 9.47 -26.27
N ALA A 742 30.83 10.20 -25.21
CA ALA A 742 32.21 10.56 -24.97
C ALA A 742 33.01 9.44 -24.28
N GLY A 743 32.41 8.78 -23.28
CA GLY A 743 33.04 7.70 -22.53
C GLY A 743 33.11 6.39 -23.29
N HIS A 744 31.97 5.74 -23.54
CA HIS A 744 31.95 4.47 -24.30
C HIS A 744 32.21 4.70 -25.81
N GLY A 745 31.45 5.60 -26.40
CA GLY A 745 31.45 5.79 -27.84
C GLY A 745 32.79 6.23 -28.42
N PHE A 746 33.36 7.28 -27.86
CA PHE A 746 34.67 7.79 -28.28
C PHE A 746 35.80 7.21 -27.45
N GLY A 747 35.77 7.35 -26.12
CA GLY A 747 36.87 6.94 -25.22
C GLY A 747 37.09 5.44 -25.14
N LYS A 748 36.11 4.63 -25.57
CA LYS A 748 36.13 3.15 -25.50
C LYS A 748 36.37 2.67 -24.04
N LEU A 749 35.87 3.40 -23.08
CA LEU A 749 35.99 3.12 -21.66
C LEU A 749 34.99 2.04 -21.19
N SER A 750 35.32 1.33 -20.15
CA SER A 750 34.41 0.41 -19.45
C SER A 750 33.61 1.16 -18.40
N ASP A 751 32.46 0.61 -18.01
CA ASP A 751 31.76 1.02 -16.79
C ASP A 751 32.63 0.87 -15.57
N GLU A 752 32.57 1.83 -14.65
CA GLU A 752 33.24 1.79 -13.35
C GLU A 752 32.28 1.47 -12.19
N TYR A 753 30.97 1.36 -12.45
CA TYR A 753 29.94 1.02 -11.45
C TYR A 753 29.82 -0.49 -11.23
N VAL A 754 29.10 -0.85 -10.14
CA VAL A 754 28.87 -2.22 -9.69
C VAL A 754 27.37 -2.50 -9.63
N SER A 755 26.92 -3.51 -10.39
CA SER A 755 25.53 -4.01 -10.36
C SER A 755 25.44 -5.44 -9.81
N TYR A 756 26.54 -6.21 -9.85
CA TYR A 756 26.57 -7.61 -9.40
C TYR A 756 27.50 -7.80 -8.21
N SER A 757 26.96 -8.27 -7.09
CA SER A 757 27.73 -8.60 -5.88
C SER A 757 28.51 -9.90 -6.02
N MET A 758 29.22 -10.09 -7.16
CA MET A 758 29.98 -11.30 -7.47
C MET A 758 31.31 -10.95 -8.15
N THR A 759 32.19 -11.95 -8.23
CA THR A 759 33.48 -11.86 -8.97
C THR A 759 33.23 -11.88 -10.47
N ILE A 760 33.99 -11.07 -11.21
CA ILE A 760 33.95 -11.08 -12.68
C ILE A 760 34.28 -12.49 -13.18
N PRO A 761 33.45 -13.10 -14.06
CA PRO A 761 33.73 -14.41 -14.64
C PRO A 761 34.98 -14.40 -15.52
N ASP A 762 35.76 -15.51 -15.55
CA ASP A 762 37.00 -15.61 -16.34
C ASP A 762 36.75 -15.34 -17.82
N TYR A 763 35.67 -15.85 -18.40
CA TYR A 763 35.38 -15.60 -19.81
C TYR A 763 35.19 -14.10 -20.11
N ARG A 764 34.54 -13.34 -19.22
CA ARG A 764 34.31 -11.90 -19.39
C ARG A 764 35.65 -11.13 -19.27
N LYS A 765 36.46 -11.54 -18.32
CA LYS A 765 37.81 -11.01 -18.15
C LYS A 765 38.66 -11.25 -19.39
N ASP A 766 38.67 -12.48 -19.94
CA ASP A 766 39.40 -12.85 -21.14
C ASP A 766 38.92 -12.08 -22.38
N ASP A 767 37.61 -11.86 -22.50
CA ASP A 767 37.03 -11.04 -23.57
C ASP A 767 37.51 -9.59 -23.47
N ASN A 768 37.47 -8.98 -22.30
CA ASN A 768 37.92 -7.62 -22.08
C ASN A 768 39.44 -7.46 -22.35
N LEU A 769 40.24 -8.42 -21.95
CA LEU A 769 41.68 -8.42 -22.27
C LEU A 769 41.92 -8.51 -23.77
N ARG A 770 41.16 -9.35 -24.49
CA ARG A 770 41.24 -9.42 -25.97
C ARG A 770 40.85 -8.11 -26.63
N LEU A 771 39.80 -7.43 -26.14
CA LEU A 771 39.41 -6.11 -26.64
C LEU A 771 40.48 -5.06 -26.37
N ASN A 772 41.12 -5.11 -25.23
CA ASN A 772 42.22 -4.21 -24.93
C ASN A 772 43.42 -4.46 -25.85
N GLU A 773 43.82 -5.72 -26.03
CA GLU A 773 44.95 -6.13 -26.86
C GLU A 773 44.75 -5.79 -28.35
N ASN A 774 43.53 -6.04 -28.89
CA ASN A 774 43.25 -5.85 -30.30
C ASN A 774 42.88 -4.42 -30.68
N PHE A 775 42.17 -3.70 -29.80
CA PHE A 775 41.59 -2.41 -30.11
C PHE A 775 41.98 -1.27 -29.16
N GLY A 776 42.66 -1.57 -28.02
CA GLY A 776 42.98 -0.59 -26.99
C GLY A 776 41.77 -0.11 -26.19
N TRP A 777 40.74 -0.96 -26.03
CA TRP A 777 39.53 -0.65 -25.24
C TRP A 777 39.73 -0.88 -23.75
N TYR A 778 38.88 -0.28 -22.92
CA TYR A 778 38.77 -0.52 -21.50
C TYR A 778 40.05 -0.22 -20.69
N LYS A 779 40.78 0.85 -21.07
CA LYS A 779 42.01 1.26 -20.37
C LYS A 779 41.79 1.85 -18.96
N ASN A 780 40.54 2.09 -18.58
CA ASN A 780 40.13 2.60 -17.25
C ASN A 780 39.83 1.51 -16.25
N VAL A 781 39.97 0.23 -16.59
CA VAL A 781 39.82 -0.91 -15.66
C VAL A 781 40.98 -1.89 -15.82
N ASP A 782 41.30 -2.64 -14.72
CA ASP A 782 42.38 -3.64 -14.71
C ASP A 782 41.99 -4.81 -13.79
N TYR A 783 42.69 -5.95 -13.93
CA TYR A 783 42.39 -7.20 -13.26
C TYR A 783 43.47 -7.59 -12.24
N THR A 784 44.46 -6.72 -11.98
CA THR A 784 45.51 -6.90 -10.98
C THR A 784 45.27 -6.02 -9.76
N ASP A 785 45.54 -6.57 -8.56
CA ASP A 785 45.52 -5.83 -7.29
C ASP A 785 46.92 -5.30 -6.91
N ASP A 786 47.90 -5.44 -7.80
CA ASP A 786 49.23 -4.89 -7.61
C ASP A 786 49.29 -3.44 -8.10
N LYS A 787 49.47 -2.51 -7.16
CA LYS A 787 49.62 -1.07 -7.43
C LYS A 787 50.79 -0.72 -8.37
N ALA A 788 51.78 -1.58 -8.45
CA ALA A 788 52.94 -1.34 -9.30
C ALA A 788 52.78 -1.92 -10.71
N ALA A 789 51.81 -2.83 -10.89
CA ALA A 789 51.54 -3.51 -12.16
C ALA A 789 50.29 -3.01 -12.88
N VAL A 790 49.37 -2.34 -12.19
CA VAL A 790 48.11 -1.84 -12.76
C VAL A 790 48.39 -0.83 -13.89
N ALA A 791 47.57 -0.79 -14.89
CA ALA A 791 47.69 0.06 -16.10
C ALA A 791 47.97 1.54 -15.78
N TRP A 792 47.42 2.05 -14.69
CA TRP A 792 47.59 3.43 -14.22
C TRP A 792 48.60 3.58 -13.07
N SER A 793 49.50 2.60 -12.87
CA SER A 793 50.53 2.60 -11.78
C SER A 793 51.35 3.87 -11.71
N ARG A 794 51.66 4.48 -12.87
CA ARG A 794 52.42 5.74 -12.95
C ARG A 794 51.67 6.92 -12.31
N PHE A 795 50.31 6.99 -12.43
CA PHE A 795 49.55 8.06 -11.79
C PHE A 795 49.44 7.87 -10.27
N ILE A 796 49.43 6.61 -9.81
CA ILE A 796 49.53 6.30 -8.37
C ILE A 796 50.85 6.74 -7.80
N ALA A 797 51.93 6.59 -8.57
CA ALA A 797 53.30 6.92 -8.14
C ALA A 797 53.63 8.42 -8.29
N ASP A 798 52.89 9.17 -9.03
CA ASP A 798 53.14 10.58 -9.34
C ASP A 798 52.45 11.52 -8.31
N GLU A 799 53.24 12.14 -7.45
CA GLU A 799 52.76 13.09 -6.44
C GLU A 799 51.96 14.27 -7.02
N ARG A 800 52.11 14.57 -8.30
CA ARG A 800 51.34 15.62 -9.00
C ARG A 800 49.85 15.32 -9.06
N TYR A 801 49.49 14.01 -8.99
CA TYR A 801 48.09 13.53 -9.02
C TYR A 801 47.52 13.20 -7.62
N ALA A 802 48.25 13.51 -6.55
CA ALA A 802 47.77 13.22 -5.18
C ALA A 802 46.39 13.76 -4.85
N GLY A 803 45.98 14.87 -5.53
CA GLY A 803 44.64 15.49 -5.34
C GLY A 803 43.47 14.71 -5.97
N GLU A 804 43.73 13.85 -6.93
CA GLU A 804 42.67 13.03 -7.59
C GLU A 804 42.38 11.69 -6.86
N ASN A 805 43.14 11.38 -5.81
CA ASN A 805 43.00 10.12 -5.06
C ASN A 805 43.05 8.87 -5.95
N ILE A 806 43.94 8.88 -6.98
CA ILE A 806 44.07 7.72 -7.87
C ILE A 806 44.63 6.54 -7.08
N GLY A 807 44.03 5.39 -7.18
CA GLY A 807 44.35 4.22 -6.40
C GLY A 807 43.94 2.91 -7.03
N LEU A 808 43.66 1.90 -6.20
CA LEU A 808 43.01 0.66 -6.58
C LEU A 808 41.68 0.58 -5.84
N TYR A 809 40.58 0.81 -6.55
CA TYR A 809 39.23 0.69 -6.02
C TYR A 809 38.59 -0.56 -6.64
N GLN A 810 38.23 -1.51 -5.78
CA GLN A 810 37.65 -2.78 -6.23
C GLN A 810 36.24 -2.56 -6.78
N GLY A 811 35.98 -3.19 -7.90
CA GLY A 811 34.71 -3.10 -8.63
C GLY A 811 34.85 -2.31 -9.95
N GLY A 812 34.11 -2.73 -10.96
CA GLY A 812 34.05 -2.18 -12.30
C GLY A 812 33.43 -3.20 -13.28
N ASP A 813 33.18 -2.82 -14.52
CA ASP A 813 32.47 -3.63 -15.52
C ASP A 813 31.25 -4.34 -14.90
N ARG A 814 30.55 -3.67 -13.97
CA ARG A 814 29.39 -4.13 -13.20
C ARG A 814 29.66 -5.18 -12.11
N TYR A 815 30.87 -5.69 -11.94
CA TYR A 815 31.22 -6.73 -10.98
C TYR A 815 31.91 -6.15 -9.74
N ALA A 816 31.56 -6.67 -8.55
CA ALA A 816 32.08 -6.18 -7.28
C ALA A 816 33.52 -6.62 -7.02
N PHE A 817 33.94 -7.78 -7.56
CA PHE A 817 35.24 -8.39 -7.22
C PHE A 817 36.03 -8.84 -8.46
N GLY A 818 37.40 -8.86 -8.33
CA GLY A 818 38.30 -9.35 -9.37
C GLY A 818 38.57 -8.37 -10.51
N ILE A 819 38.13 -7.14 -10.36
CA ILE A 819 38.39 -6.03 -11.27
C ILE A 819 38.56 -4.75 -10.44
N TRP A 820 39.37 -3.83 -10.91
CA TRP A 820 39.69 -2.58 -10.23
C TRP A 820 39.55 -1.39 -11.17
N ARG A 821 39.25 -0.23 -10.58
CA ARG A 821 39.15 1.07 -11.25
C ARG A 821 40.06 2.11 -10.57
N PRO A 822 40.40 3.22 -11.26
CA PRO A 822 41.41 4.16 -10.76
C PRO A 822 40.94 5.08 -9.64
N THR A 823 39.63 5.42 -9.61
CA THR A 823 39.05 6.36 -8.62
C THR A 823 37.78 5.80 -8.01
N GLN A 824 37.36 6.34 -6.88
CA GLN A 824 36.11 5.97 -6.25
C GLN A 824 34.92 6.38 -7.10
N ASN A 825 34.95 7.59 -7.67
CA ASN A 825 33.92 8.18 -8.53
C ASN A 825 34.53 8.71 -9.84
N SER A 826 33.76 8.59 -10.91
CA SER A 826 34.02 9.17 -12.22
C SER A 826 32.72 9.25 -13.02
N ILE A 827 32.69 9.92 -14.17
CA ILE A 827 31.54 9.93 -15.08
C ILE A 827 31.15 8.51 -15.53
N MET A 828 32.10 7.56 -15.58
CA MET A 828 31.84 6.18 -15.94
C MET A 828 31.30 5.35 -14.75
N ASN A 829 31.08 5.97 -13.59
CA ASN A 829 30.55 5.34 -12.40
C ASN A 829 29.15 5.87 -12.03
N ASP A 830 28.86 7.16 -12.23
CA ASP A 830 27.63 7.78 -11.70
C ASP A 830 27.00 8.87 -12.59
N ASN A 831 27.43 9.04 -13.82
CA ASN A 831 26.95 10.06 -14.78
C ASN A 831 27.06 11.52 -14.30
N THR A 832 27.57 11.78 -13.09
CA THR A 832 27.68 13.12 -12.50
C THR A 832 29.14 13.58 -12.31
N GLY A 833 30.08 12.64 -12.36
CA GLY A 833 31.51 12.89 -12.18
C GLY A 833 32.22 13.46 -13.42
N GLU A 834 33.54 13.53 -13.32
CA GLU A 834 34.42 13.87 -14.43
C GLU A 834 35.24 12.63 -14.83
N PHE A 835 35.83 12.62 -16.03
CA PHE A 835 36.80 11.59 -16.41
C PHE A 835 38.03 11.63 -15.47
N ASN A 836 38.40 10.50 -14.89
CA ASN A 836 39.66 10.38 -14.13
C ASN A 836 40.90 10.44 -15.05
N ALA A 837 42.09 10.68 -14.50
CA ALA A 837 43.32 10.86 -15.31
C ALA A 837 43.64 9.71 -16.26
N PRO A 838 43.48 8.39 -15.90
CA PRO A 838 43.68 7.31 -16.85
C PRO A 838 42.66 7.32 -18.00
N SER A 839 41.40 7.70 -17.74
CA SER A 839 40.37 7.87 -18.78
C SER A 839 40.70 9.06 -19.69
N ARG A 840 41.08 10.20 -19.12
CA ARG A 840 41.53 11.36 -19.89
C ARG A 840 42.75 11.06 -20.78
N GLU A 841 43.69 10.27 -20.26
CA GLU A 841 44.85 9.82 -21.06
C GLU A 841 44.45 8.96 -22.24
N ALA A 842 43.58 7.96 -22.04
CA ALA A 842 43.10 7.10 -23.09
C ALA A 842 42.41 7.91 -24.22
N ILE A 843 41.56 8.89 -23.84
CA ILE A 843 40.87 9.79 -24.75
C ILE A 843 41.88 10.72 -25.48
N TYR A 844 42.81 11.33 -24.75
CA TYR A 844 43.88 12.17 -25.33
C TYR A 844 44.72 11.41 -26.36
N TYR A 845 45.11 10.18 -26.02
CA TYR A 845 45.86 9.30 -26.89
C TYR A 845 45.10 9.00 -28.17
N ARG A 846 43.81 8.68 -28.07
CA ARG A 846 42.94 8.44 -29.21
C ARG A 846 42.80 9.68 -30.12
N ILE A 847 42.56 10.86 -29.55
CA ILE A 847 42.44 12.12 -30.30
C ILE A 847 43.69 12.34 -31.15
N HIS A 848 44.87 12.23 -30.60
CA HIS A 848 46.10 12.49 -31.30
C HIS A 848 46.42 11.41 -32.35
N LYS A 849 46.11 10.13 -32.08
CA LYS A 849 46.26 9.05 -33.07
C LYS A 849 45.31 9.21 -34.23
N LEU A 850 44.09 9.62 -34.02
CA LEU A 850 43.16 9.88 -35.13
C LEU A 850 43.58 11.13 -35.94
N ALA A 851 44.03 12.18 -35.29
CA ALA A 851 44.40 13.44 -35.87
C ALA A 851 45.70 13.33 -36.73
N TYR A 852 46.71 12.67 -36.18
CA TYR A 852 48.04 12.65 -36.77
C TYR A 852 48.45 11.29 -37.38
N GLY A 853 47.66 10.25 -37.14
CA GLY A 853 47.90 8.89 -37.65
C GLY A 853 48.88 8.08 -36.81
N GLU A 854 49.20 6.89 -37.29
CA GLU A 854 50.05 5.89 -36.60
C GLU A 854 51.47 6.35 -36.29
N ASN A 855 51.98 7.30 -37.06
CA ASN A 855 53.36 7.82 -36.86
C ASN A 855 53.51 8.80 -35.70
N TRP A 856 52.38 9.25 -35.09
CA TRP A 856 52.47 10.11 -33.91
C TRP A 856 52.97 9.32 -32.73
N VAL A 857 53.94 9.86 -32.05
CA VAL A 857 54.60 9.22 -30.89
C VAL A 857 54.08 9.87 -29.60
N TYR A 858 53.51 9.05 -28.75
CA TYR A 858 53.05 9.49 -27.47
C TYR A 858 54.17 9.82 -26.51
N ASP A 859 54.10 10.98 -25.86
CA ASP A 859 55.00 11.38 -24.76
C ASP A 859 54.17 11.51 -23.45
N PRO A 860 54.42 10.65 -22.45
CA PRO A 860 53.72 10.71 -21.17
C PRO A 860 53.88 12.05 -20.44
N GLU A 861 55.05 12.69 -20.48
CA GLU A 861 55.28 13.97 -19.80
C GLU A 861 54.58 15.13 -20.54
N GLU A 862 54.42 15.09 -21.85
CA GLU A 862 53.63 16.07 -22.57
C GLU A 862 52.16 15.96 -22.16
N PHE A 863 51.60 14.76 -22.05
CA PHE A 863 50.25 14.53 -21.55
C PHE A 863 50.09 15.06 -20.12
N ILE A 864 50.98 14.64 -19.18
CA ILE A 864 50.92 15.08 -17.79
C ILE A 864 51.01 16.61 -17.69
N GLY A 865 51.92 17.24 -18.45
CA GLY A 865 52.02 18.71 -18.48
C GLY A 865 50.75 19.39 -18.94
N TRP A 866 50.11 18.84 -19.99
CA TRP A 866 48.84 19.32 -20.51
C TRP A 866 47.74 19.11 -19.46
N ASP A 867 47.53 17.90 -18.93
CA ASP A 867 46.47 17.53 -18.02
C ASP A 867 46.50 18.36 -16.73
N LEU A 868 47.63 18.46 -16.06
CA LEU A 868 47.82 19.28 -14.87
C LEU A 868 47.57 20.77 -15.11
N SER A 869 47.84 21.28 -16.34
CA SER A 869 47.58 22.67 -16.69
C SER A 869 46.06 22.99 -16.72
N ARG A 870 45.23 21.98 -16.98
CA ARG A 870 43.78 22.10 -17.10
C ARG A 870 43.08 21.95 -15.74
N GLN A 871 43.59 21.08 -14.85
CA GLN A 871 43.06 20.94 -13.49
C GLN A 871 43.11 22.24 -12.68
N ARG A 872 44.04 23.15 -12.95
CA ARG A 872 44.16 24.43 -12.27
C ARG A 872 43.09 25.46 -12.61
N THR A 873 42.31 25.23 -13.71
CA THR A 873 41.25 26.14 -14.13
C THR A 873 39.86 25.71 -13.65
N THR A 874 39.72 24.49 -13.15
CA THR A 874 38.45 23.92 -12.66
C THR A 874 38.38 23.86 -11.13
N THR A 875 38.62 24.95 -10.41
CA THR A 875 38.06 25.14 -9.07
C THR A 875 36.56 25.44 -9.20
N ARG A 876 35.83 24.52 -9.73
CA ARG A 876 34.37 24.60 -9.67
C ARG A 876 33.89 23.96 -8.37
N ALA A 877 33.04 24.66 -7.66
CA ALA A 877 32.36 24.13 -6.48
C ALA A 877 31.80 22.74 -6.81
N VAL A 878 32.19 21.76 -6.00
CA VAL A 878 31.52 20.47 -5.97
C VAL A 878 30.05 20.78 -5.71
N ALA A 879 29.20 20.59 -6.73
CA ALA A 879 27.77 20.60 -6.51
C ALA A 879 27.48 19.48 -5.48
N SER A 880 26.73 19.81 -4.46
CA SER A 880 26.30 18.81 -3.48
C SER A 880 25.66 17.65 -4.21
N PRO A 881 25.96 16.39 -3.84
CA PRO A 881 25.32 15.23 -4.43
C PRO A 881 23.87 15.16 -3.91
N THR A 882 22.94 15.71 -4.65
CA THR A 882 21.52 15.66 -4.36
C THR A 882 20.72 14.82 -5.38
N LYS A 883 21.38 14.27 -6.41
CA LYS A 883 20.79 13.29 -7.31
C LYS A 883 21.51 11.96 -7.08
N GLU A 884 20.77 10.88 -6.81
CA GLU A 884 21.32 9.52 -6.90
C GLU A 884 21.73 9.26 -8.35
N ALA A 885 22.83 8.50 -8.49
CA ALA A 885 23.38 8.18 -9.79
C ALA A 885 22.37 7.37 -10.64
N GLU A 886 21.89 7.94 -11.71
CA GLU A 886 21.12 7.23 -12.72
C GLU A 886 22.07 6.43 -13.60
N LEU A 887 22.20 5.13 -13.32
CA LEU A 887 23.07 4.23 -14.08
C LEU A 887 22.44 3.92 -15.46
N THR A 888 23.29 3.95 -16.49
CA THR A 888 22.90 3.54 -17.85
C THR A 888 23.15 2.05 -18.10
N ALA A 889 22.60 1.52 -19.17
CA ALA A 889 22.86 0.14 -19.56
C ALA A 889 24.31 -0.02 -20.06
N PRO A 890 24.95 -1.16 -19.80
CA PRO A 890 26.32 -1.37 -20.22
C PRO A 890 26.48 -1.38 -21.76
N PRO A 891 27.66 -1.02 -22.26
CA PRO A 891 27.90 -1.01 -23.71
C PRO A 891 27.73 -2.40 -24.32
N VAL A 892 27.10 -2.43 -25.47
CA VAL A 892 26.97 -3.64 -26.28
C VAL A 892 28.18 -3.75 -27.21
N VAL A 893 28.97 -4.82 -27.04
CA VAL A 893 30.19 -5.03 -27.81
C VAL A 893 29.93 -6.02 -28.95
N MET A 894 30.33 -5.63 -30.14
CA MET A 894 30.26 -6.46 -31.32
C MET A 894 31.64 -6.53 -32.00
N THR A 895 32.17 -7.74 -32.12
CA THR A 895 33.41 -7.97 -32.86
C THR A 895 33.16 -8.76 -34.15
N GLY A 896 33.89 -8.45 -35.20
CA GLY A 896 33.63 -9.05 -36.50
C GLY A 896 34.45 -8.37 -37.62
N ARG A 897 33.85 -8.33 -38.82
CA ARG A 897 34.45 -7.69 -40.00
C ARG A 897 33.40 -6.98 -40.87
N TRP A 898 33.76 -5.86 -41.44
CA TRP A 898 32.95 -5.24 -42.45
C TRP A 898 33.09 -5.99 -43.78
N GLN A 899 31.98 -6.46 -44.33
CA GLN A 899 31.93 -7.13 -45.63
C GLN A 899 30.80 -6.49 -46.47
N ASN A 900 31.15 -5.90 -47.58
CA ASN A 900 30.21 -5.27 -48.52
C ASN A 900 29.30 -4.21 -47.87
N GLY A 901 29.83 -3.45 -46.91
CA GLY A 901 29.07 -2.41 -46.18
C GLY A 901 28.25 -2.92 -44.99
N GLN A 902 28.25 -4.22 -44.73
CA GLN A 902 27.56 -4.81 -43.58
C GLN A 902 28.56 -5.36 -42.55
N PHE A 903 28.24 -5.21 -41.24
CA PHE A 903 29.06 -5.77 -40.17
C PHE A 903 28.71 -7.24 -39.94
N VAL A 904 29.64 -8.14 -40.23
CA VAL A 904 29.47 -9.58 -39.99
C VAL A 904 30.17 -9.96 -38.71
N ARG A 905 29.40 -10.41 -37.72
CA ARG A 905 29.90 -10.91 -36.44
C ARG A 905 30.78 -12.15 -36.63
N GLU A 906 31.91 -12.20 -35.88
CA GLU A 906 32.73 -13.43 -35.71
C GLU A 906 32.48 -14.07 -34.32
#